data_64f419d1392475fae1ffaa1f34e337f6
#
_entry.id   64f419d1392475fae1ffaa1f34e337f6
#
_cell.length_a   1.000
_cell.length_b   1.000
_cell.length_c   1.000
_cell.angle_alpha   90.00
_cell.angle_beta   90.00
_cell.angle_gamma   90.00
#
_symmetry.space_group_name_H-M   'P 1'
#
loop_
_entity.id
_entity.type
_entity.pdbx_description
1 polymer ?
#
loop_
_entity_poly.entity_id
_entity_poly.type
_entity_poly.pdbx_seq_one_letter_code
_entity_poly.pdbx_strand_id
1 'polypeptide(L)'
;MKYYLILIHILFIFQSFSQESIITGLILNQDNVPIEGVNITIDENIGTTSDKNGFYKLILTANKKHELIFTHISYEKIKIPIEVLDKEVFEFNPVLSEKFEQISEVIINSNSRLKINSVLNLSPEKLRNIKGIQPGIENILKTLPGVSINNEMSSQYSVRGGNFDENLIYVNGIEIYRPLLIRAGQQEGLSFINSEMTENVKFSSGGFEAKYGDKMSSVLDIKYRVPKNNDLKIKTNLLGASLVMDNVFSDSKITNLLGIRYRDNSLLVNSKETNSNFRPSFFDIQNFLNLNISPKLNIGSILNYSKNSYNFKPLNRQTNFGTLEEPIALVIFYQGEEKDNYASYFNSIFIDYELKPSTTLNLTSSFYNANEKEYYDILAQYNLAEVNTNIGSEELGEIEFSQGVGSQLNHARNDLNAQIFNIESKIKFIRNKNEFNFSLKYSDEKINDRIVEWEVIDSAGYFIDPPFILNLSEQPYEANEGPIVPFQNIRSTTKTKINRIQLYSQWENETYTKKSKIFYNIGLRYHAWRINNTDFKSVFSPRFQISIIPNQNPDMIYRFKYGIYHQPPFYKELRGYDGLLNLNVEAQKSIHYVVSNEYNFDMWNRPFKLTSEIYYKYLENVNPYTLENVRIRYSANNNANAYAYGLDFRINGEFVKDTESWFSFGYLKTEENINNRGYIPRPTDQRLKFGVLFQDYIPKIPNLKMFINLIYNTGLPGGSPSYADAYEYLNRLPDYKRADIGISYELSKSSKFINNLNLLKNFDKISIGLEIFNMFNMQNSITNTWVRDVYSKRQYSIPNYLTPRIFNLNLDFDF
;
A
#
# COMPACT_ATOMS: atom_id res chain seq x y z
N MET A 1 10.42 80.09 -41.83
CA MET A 1 10.60 78.65 -41.82
C MET A 1 12.02 78.10 -41.51
N LYS A 2 13.08 78.92 -41.62
CA LYS A 2 14.47 78.47 -41.31
C LYS A 2 14.84 78.49 -39.83
N TYR A 3 14.15 79.22 -38.98
CA TYR A 3 14.47 79.32 -37.54
C TYR A 3 13.74 78.23 -36.68
N TYR A 4 12.68 77.67 -37.20
CA TYR A 4 11.98 76.53 -36.50
C TYR A 4 12.68 75.20 -36.64
N LEU A 5 13.51 75.08 -37.71
CA LEU A 5 14.29 73.83 -37.90
C LEU A 5 15.50 73.75 -36.96
N ILE A 6 16.04 74.88 -36.53
CA ILE A 6 17.17 74.94 -35.59
C ILE A 6 16.70 74.67 -34.15
N LEU A 7 15.45 75.05 -33.80
CA LEU A 7 14.88 74.84 -32.48
C LEU A 7 14.51 73.35 -32.29
N ILE A 8 14.09 72.64 -33.35
CA ILE A 8 13.80 71.16 -33.31
C ILE A 8 15.14 70.42 -33.24
N HIS A 9 16.21 70.84 -33.80
CA HIS A 9 17.52 70.15 -33.67
C HIS A 9 18.21 70.39 -32.33
N ILE A 10 17.91 71.48 -31.60
CA ILE A 10 18.40 71.68 -30.23
C ILE A 10 17.65 70.88 -29.23
N LEU A 11 16.37 70.47 -29.46
CA LEU A 11 15.55 69.59 -28.62
C LEU A 11 15.93 68.11 -28.74
N PHE A 12 16.71 67.72 -29.77
CA PHE A 12 17.17 66.33 -29.94
C PHE A 12 18.58 66.03 -29.39
N ILE A 13 19.26 67.00 -28.73
CA ILE A 13 20.58 66.81 -28.11
C ILE A 13 20.45 66.57 -26.58
N PHE A 14 19.32 66.25 -26.05
CA PHE A 14 19.29 65.55 -24.75
C PHE A 14 19.60 64.11 -25.01
N GLN A 15 20.86 63.75 -25.18
CA GLN A 15 21.34 62.37 -24.93
C GLN A 15 20.95 62.05 -23.52
N SER A 16 20.07 61.14 -23.39
CA SER A 16 19.83 60.43 -22.10
C SER A 16 21.13 59.78 -21.69
N PHE A 17 21.88 60.38 -20.80
CA PHE A 17 22.99 59.73 -20.13
C PHE A 17 22.36 58.63 -19.33
N SER A 18 22.47 57.38 -19.77
CA SER A 18 22.13 56.23 -18.96
C SER A 18 23.02 56.30 -17.73
N GLN A 19 22.39 56.52 -16.57
CA GLN A 19 23.07 56.44 -15.28
C GLN A 19 23.28 54.95 -15.01
N GLU A 20 24.50 54.47 -15.21
CA GLU A 20 24.86 53.08 -15.04
C GLU A 20 25.65 52.89 -13.75
N SER A 21 25.28 51.86 -12.98
CA SER A 21 25.99 51.41 -11.78
C SER A 21 26.35 49.95 -11.90
N ILE A 22 27.29 49.50 -11.13
CA ILE A 22 27.86 48.17 -11.24
C ILE A 22 27.62 47.44 -9.91
N ILE A 23 27.08 46.20 -9.97
CA ILE A 23 27.08 45.26 -8.82
C ILE A 23 28.13 44.20 -9.10
N THR A 24 28.97 43.95 -8.11
CA THR A 24 29.95 42.86 -8.12
C THR A 24 29.84 42.07 -6.83
N GLY A 25 30.32 40.84 -6.82
CA GLY A 25 30.42 40.09 -5.60
C GLY A 25 30.89 38.66 -5.83
N LEU A 26 31.06 37.96 -4.73
CA LEU A 26 31.48 36.58 -4.68
C LEU A 26 30.32 35.73 -4.08
N ILE A 27 29.89 34.73 -4.83
CA ILE A 27 28.82 33.84 -4.40
C ILE A 27 29.42 32.58 -3.76
N LEU A 28 29.09 32.36 -2.49
CA LEU A 28 29.61 31.25 -1.68
C LEU A 28 28.47 30.35 -1.24
N ASN A 29 28.80 29.10 -0.93
CA ASN A 29 27.90 28.21 -0.17
C ASN A 29 28.15 28.41 1.35
N GLN A 30 27.40 27.68 2.17
CA GLN A 30 27.48 27.70 3.64
C GLN A 30 28.85 27.22 4.18
N ASP A 31 29.64 26.50 3.37
CA ASP A 31 30.97 26.03 3.70
C ASP A 31 32.07 26.96 3.18
N ASN A 32 31.70 28.17 2.72
CA ASN A 32 32.58 29.18 2.13
C ASN A 32 33.27 28.73 0.82
N VAL A 33 32.66 27.83 0.06
CA VAL A 33 33.15 27.38 -1.24
C VAL A 33 32.48 28.22 -2.34
N PRO A 34 33.25 28.78 -3.33
CA PRO A 34 32.66 29.50 -4.45
C PRO A 34 31.73 28.64 -5.31
N ILE A 35 30.63 29.25 -5.79
CA ILE A 35 29.63 28.57 -6.62
C ILE A 35 29.72 29.10 -8.07
N GLU A 36 30.04 28.20 -9.01
CA GLU A 36 30.02 28.45 -10.45
C GLU A 36 28.60 28.32 -11.01
N GLY A 37 28.26 29.15 -12.02
CA GLY A 37 27.04 28.96 -12.81
C GLY A 37 25.75 29.45 -12.15
N VAL A 38 25.84 30.25 -11.08
CA VAL A 38 24.65 30.91 -10.50
C VAL A 38 24.18 31.98 -11.51
N ASN A 39 22.91 31.90 -11.87
CA ASN A 39 22.28 32.89 -12.74
C ASN A 39 21.76 34.06 -11.88
N ILE A 40 22.29 35.26 -12.13
CA ILE A 40 21.94 36.52 -11.45
C ILE A 40 21.11 37.36 -12.41
N THR A 41 19.85 37.65 -12.09
CA THR A 41 18.96 38.45 -12.94
C THR A 41 18.37 39.62 -12.20
N ILE A 42 18.13 40.72 -12.96
CA ILE A 42 17.41 41.90 -12.50
C ILE A 42 16.12 42.00 -13.31
N ASP A 43 14.97 42.16 -12.64
CA ASP A 43 13.67 42.42 -13.28
C ASP A 43 13.39 41.45 -14.46
N GLU A 44 13.89 40.19 -14.35
CA GLU A 44 13.72 39.06 -15.31
C GLU A 44 14.35 39.26 -16.72
N ASN A 45 14.94 40.43 -17.06
CA ASN A 45 15.38 40.72 -18.44
C ASN A 45 16.89 40.99 -18.59
N ILE A 46 17.58 41.33 -17.52
CA ILE A 46 19.02 41.62 -17.51
C ILE A 46 19.71 40.69 -16.56
N GLY A 47 20.73 39.96 -16.99
CA GLY A 47 21.39 38.99 -16.12
C GLY A 47 22.83 38.68 -16.49
N THR A 48 23.52 38.02 -15.58
CA THR A 48 24.87 37.48 -15.70
C THR A 48 24.97 36.13 -14.98
N THR A 49 26.08 35.42 -15.15
CA THR A 49 26.37 34.18 -14.43
C THR A 49 27.66 34.28 -13.65
N SER A 50 27.74 33.59 -12.48
CA SER A 50 29.00 33.52 -11.73
C SER A 50 30.04 32.64 -12.44
N ASP A 51 31.30 33.04 -12.37
CA ASP A 51 32.42 32.26 -12.91
C ASP A 51 32.88 31.11 -11.96
N LYS A 52 33.98 30.41 -12.37
CA LYS A 52 34.56 29.30 -11.58
C LYS A 52 35.02 29.68 -10.17
N ASN A 53 35.25 30.93 -9.92
CA ASN A 53 35.63 31.45 -8.61
C ASN A 53 34.45 32.03 -7.86
N GLY A 54 33.20 31.84 -8.36
CA GLY A 54 31.98 32.40 -7.77
C GLY A 54 31.79 33.90 -8.02
N PHE A 55 32.67 34.58 -8.80
CA PHE A 55 32.63 36.03 -9.05
C PHE A 55 31.56 36.38 -10.09
N TYR A 56 30.82 37.43 -9.85
CA TYR A 56 29.87 37.98 -10.80
C TYR A 56 29.98 39.52 -10.91
N LYS A 57 29.58 40.02 -12.06
CA LYS A 57 29.48 41.45 -12.34
C LYS A 57 28.25 41.74 -13.18
N LEU A 58 27.42 42.68 -12.75
CA LEU A 58 26.19 43.04 -13.41
C LEU A 58 26.07 44.57 -13.49
N ILE A 59 25.66 45.11 -14.67
CA ILE A 59 25.45 46.54 -14.90
C ILE A 59 23.94 46.80 -14.83
N LEU A 60 23.54 47.83 -14.09
CA LEU A 60 22.12 48.20 -13.90
C LEU A 60 21.94 49.73 -13.97
N THR A 61 20.67 50.13 -14.12
CA THR A 61 20.29 51.53 -14.09
C THR A 61 20.29 52.05 -12.64
N ALA A 62 21.05 53.15 -12.40
CA ALA A 62 21.15 53.77 -11.08
C ALA A 62 19.86 54.48 -10.64
N ASN A 63 19.72 54.73 -9.32
CA ASN A 63 18.64 55.51 -8.70
C ASN A 63 17.24 54.92 -8.97
N LYS A 64 17.16 53.62 -9.18
CA LYS A 64 15.92 52.86 -9.34
C LYS A 64 15.94 51.63 -8.42
N LYS A 65 14.78 51.28 -7.87
CA LYS A 65 14.65 50.04 -7.10
C LYS A 65 14.58 48.86 -8.04
N HIS A 66 15.44 47.87 -7.82
CA HIS A 66 15.53 46.62 -8.55
C HIS A 66 15.37 45.45 -7.63
N GLU A 67 14.87 44.31 -8.14
CA GLU A 67 14.90 43.01 -7.44
C GLU A 67 16.03 42.15 -8.04
N LEU A 68 17.10 41.96 -7.27
CA LEU A 68 18.22 41.10 -7.64
C LEU A 68 17.86 39.62 -7.28
N ILE A 69 17.86 38.73 -8.28
CA ILE A 69 17.44 37.35 -8.15
C ILE A 69 18.63 36.45 -8.45
N PHE A 70 18.99 35.59 -7.48
CA PHE A 70 20.01 34.55 -7.64
C PHE A 70 19.32 33.21 -7.80
N THR A 71 19.62 32.49 -8.88
CA THR A 71 19.07 31.16 -9.15
C THR A 71 20.15 30.17 -9.56
N HIS A 72 20.11 28.99 -8.99
CA HIS A 72 20.99 27.87 -9.37
C HIS A 72 20.24 26.55 -9.19
N ILE A 73 20.59 25.51 -9.96
CA ILE A 73 19.90 24.24 -9.95
C ILE A 73 19.99 23.54 -8.58
N SER A 74 21.09 23.72 -7.86
CA SER A 74 21.41 23.07 -6.59
C SER A 74 21.24 23.96 -5.36
N TYR A 75 20.86 25.23 -5.51
CA TYR A 75 20.77 26.17 -4.40
C TYR A 75 19.41 26.86 -4.34
N GLU A 76 19.00 27.28 -3.14
CA GLU A 76 17.75 28.01 -2.95
C GLU A 76 17.79 29.37 -3.64
N LYS A 77 16.66 29.74 -4.26
CA LYS A 77 16.49 31.03 -4.92
C LYS A 77 16.47 32.13 -3.86
N ILE A 78 17.37 33.13 -4.02
CA ILE A 78 17.37 34.33 -3.17
C ILE A 78 16.86 35.52 -4.02
N LYS A 79 16.01 36.35 -3.40
CA LYS A 79 15.53 37.63 -3.97
C LYS A 79 15.84 38.74 -2.99
N ILE A 80 16.47 39.78 -3.49
CA ILE A 80 16.93 40.94 -2.68
C ILE A 80 16.54 42.21 -3.38
N PRO A 81 15.76 43.10 -2.75
CA PRO A 81 15.53 44.44 -3.25
C PRO A 81 16.78 45.29 -3.05
N ILE A 82 17.23 45.97 -4.09
CA ILE A 82 18.39 46.85 -4.07
C ILE A 82 18.10 48.18 -4.72
N GLU A 83 18.80 49.22 -4.30
CA GLU A 83 18.83 50.55 -4.93
C GLU A 83 20.28 51.06 -4.89
N VAL A 84 20.85 51.33 -6.05
CA VAL A 84 22.26 51.70 -6.20
C VAL A 84 22.34 53.11 -6.76
N LEU A 85 23.22 53.93 -6.21
CA LEU A 85 23.41 55.32 -6.64
C LEU A 85 24.22 55.42 -7.98
N ASP A 86 24.13 56.56 -8.66
CA ASP A 86 24.84 56.77 -9.93
C ASP A 86 26.35 56.59 -9.79
N LYS A 87 26.95 55.80 -10.70
CA LYS A 87 28.37 55.44 -10.73
C LYS A 87 28.88 54.68 -9.50
N GLU A 88 28.00 54.14 -8.69
CA GLU A 88 28.36 53.32 -7.54
C GLU A 88 28.78 51.92 -8.01
N VAL A 89 29.83 51.39 -7.37
CA VAL A 89 30.19 49.96 -7.45
C VAL A 89 29.76 49.33 -6.14
N PHE A 90 28.61 48.68 -6.18
CA PHE A 90 28.04 48.01 -4.99
C PHE A 90 28.56 46.58 -4.93
N GLU A 91 29.22 46.21 -3.85
CA GLU A 91 29.68 44.84 -3.60
C GLU A 91 28.66 44.08 -2.75
N PHE A 92 28.19 42.93 -3.26
CA PHE A 92 27.26 42.07 -2.53
C PHE A 92 27.67 40.62 -2.67
N ASN A 93 27.97 39.97 -1.56
CA ASN A 93 28.49 38.60 -1.47
C ASN A 93 27.42 37.69 -0.82
N PRO A 94 26.48 37.13 -1.61
CA PRO A 94 25.46 36.24 -1.08
C PRO A 94 26.03 34.86 -0.71
N VAL A 95 25.54 34.30 0.40
CA VAL A 95 25.75 32.91 0.75
C VAL A 95 24.48 32.15 0.39
N LEU A 96 24.58 31.24 -0.57
CA LEU A 96 23.44 30.42 -1.00
C LEU A 96 23.34 29.16 -0.14
N SER A 97 22.15 28.89 0.37
CA SER A 97 21.81 27.61 0.98
C SER A 97 21.56 26.60 -0.13
N GLU A 98 22.10 25.40 0.03
CA GLU A 98 21.80 24.33 -0.92
C GLU A 98 20.29 24.09 -0.98
N LYS A 99 19.77 24.01 -2.19
CA LYS A 99 18.39 23.65 -2.44
C LYS A 99 18.26 22.16 -2.12
N PHE A 100 17.85 21.86 -0.90
CA PHE A 100 17.44 20.50 -0.53
C PHE A 100 16.11 20.18 -1.24
N GLU A 101 16.13 19.95 -2.54
CA GLU A 101 15.20 18.99 -3.09
C GLU A 101 15.59 17.68 -2.42
N GLN A 102 14.85 17.33 -1.38
CA GLN A 102 14.99 16.04 -0.75
C GLN A 102 14.81 14.98 -1.84
N ILE A 103 15.89 14.60 -2.48
CA ILE A 103 16.05 13.27 -3.03
C ILE A 103 16.09 12.39 -1.78
N SER A 104 14.91 12.12 -1.22
CA SER A 104 14.79 11.43 0.04
C SER A 104 15.01 9.96 -0.20
N GLU A 105 16.27 9.56 -0.44
CA GLU A 105 16.78 8.23 -0.07
C GLU A 105 18.28 8.02 -0.33
N VAL A 106 19.00 8.98 -0.90
CA VAL A 106 20.44 8.79 -1.16
C VAL A 106 21.29 9.92 -0.56
N ILE A 107 20.89 10.53 0.53
CA ILE A 107 21.82 11.34 1.32
C ILE A 107 22.22 10.53 2.54
N ILE A 108 23.47 10.10 2.56
CA ILE A 108 24.17 9.63 3.76
C ILE A 108 24.28 10.82 4.71
N ASN A 109 23.19 11.22 5.31
CA ASN A 109 23.22 12.14 6.42
C ASN A 109 23.76 11.39 7.63
N SER A 110 25.00 11.71 8.01
CA SER A 110 25.75 11.11 9.10
C SER A 110 25.03 11.19 10.47
N ASN A 111 23.92 11.88 10.58
CA ASN A 111 23.20 12.13 11.83
C ASN A 111 21.84 11.43 11.96
N SER A 112 21.39 10.62 11.01
CA SER A 112 20.08 9.99 11.16
C SER A 112 20.17 8.59 11.77
N ARG A 113 19.69 8.41 12.97
CA ARG A 113 19.37 7.12 13.61
C ARG A 113 18.43 6.24 12.77
N LEU A 114 17.90 6.81 11.69
CA LEU A 114 17.04 6.14 10.69
C LEU A 114 17.73 5.00 9.92
N LYS A 115 19.06 4.88 10.00
CA LYS A 115 19.81 3.84 9.30
C LYS A 115 19.82 2.48 10.01
N ILE A 116 19.31 2.40 11.25
CA ILE A 116 19.30 1.14 12.02
C ILE A 116 18.30 0.17 11.41
N ASN A 117 17.20 0.66 10.94
CA ASN A 117 16.06 -0.15 10.55
C ASN A 117 16.10 -0.40 9.05
N SER A 118 16.07 -1.67 8.63
CA SER A 118 15.81 -2.02 7.24
C SER A 118 14.33 -1.77 6.93
N VAL A 119 13.91 -0.56 7.16
CA VAL A 119 12.59 -0.09 6.82
C VAL A 119 12.70 0.55 5.46
N LEU A 120 11.97 0.02 4.50
CA LEU A 120 11.84 0.67 3.22
C LEU A 120 11.09 1.98 3.42
N ASN A 121 11.78 3.10 3.24
CA ASN A 121 11.14 4.40 3.18
C ASN A 121 10.73 4.65 1.73
N LEU A 122 9.44 4.84 1.51
CA LEU A 122 8.90 5.20 0.21
C LEU A 122 8.48 6.67 0.26
N SER A 123 8.98 7.48 -0.68
CA SER A 123 8.55 8.87 -0.83
C SER A 123 7.16 8.92 -1.45
N PRO A 124 6.12 9.39 -0.74
CA PRO A 124 4.78 9.46 -1.29
C PRO A 124 4.68 10.36 -2.52
N GLU A 125 5.49 11.38 -2.60
CA GLU A 125 5.50 12.33 -3.72
C GLU A 125 5.89 11.65 -5.04
N LYS A 126 6.92 10.81 -5.00
CA LYS A 126 7.31 9.96 -6.13
C LYS A 126 6.29 8.86 -6.41
N LEU A 127 5.56 8.41 -5.39
CA LEU A 127 4.59 7.33 -5.46
C LEU A 127 3.21 7.78 -5.98
N ARG A 128 2.85 9.05 -5.80
CA ARG A 128 1.57 9.61 -6.29
C ARG A 128 1.44 9.56 -7.81
N ASN A 129 2.57 9.51 -8.52
CA ASN A 129 2.61 9.39 -9.97
C ASN A 129 2.40 7.94 -10.44
N ILE A 130 2.51 6.96 -9.55
CA ILE A 130 2.30 5.56 -9.85
C ILE A 130 0.82 5.25 -9.67
N LYS A 131 0.15 5.10 -10.77
CA LYS A 131 -1.27 4.80 -10.81
C LYS A 131 -1.47 3.30 -11.02
N GLY A 132 -2.59 2.78 -10.62
CA GLY A 132 -2.95 1.36 -10.77
C GLY A 132 -4.43 1.16 -10.56
N ILE A 133 -4.92 -0.08 -10.77
CA ILE A 133 -6.34 -0.42 -10.57
C ILE A 133 -6.82 -0.01 -9.17
N GLN A 134 -6.02 -0.29 -8.13
CA GLN A 134 -6.26 0.20 -6.78
C GLN A 134 -5.37 1.42 -6.54
N PRO A 135 -5.94 2.61 -6.33
CA PRO A 135 -5.15 3.76 -5.92
C PRO A 135 -4.72 3.56 -4.47
N GLY A 136 -3.43 3.61 -4.23
CA GLY A 136 -2.92 3.52 -2.86
C GLY A 136 -1.51 2.98 -2.75
N ILE A 137 -0.98 3.05 -1.54
CA ILE A 137 0.37 2.60 -1.19
C ILE A 137 0.48 1.08 -1.35
N GLU A 138 -0.59 0.34 -1.08
CA GLU A 138 -0.63 -1.11 -1.20
C GLU A 138 -0.34 -1.58 -2.63
N ASN A 139 -0.76 -0.81 -3.64
CA ASN A 139 -0.46 -1.15 -5.03
C ASN A 139 1.04 -1.13 -5.32
N ILE A 140 1.75 -0.23 -4.66
CA ILE A 140 3.21 -0.13 -4.75
C ILE A 140 3.88 -1.26 -3.99
N LEU A 141 3.37 -1.61 -2.80
CA LEU A 141 3.89 -2.74 -2.03
C LEU A 141 3.85 -4.04 -2.86
N LYS A 142 2.86 -4.19 -3.75
CA LYS A 142 2.72 -5.35 -4.64
C LYS A 142 3.91 -5.54 -5.60
N THR A 143 4.67 -4.50 -5.89
CA THR A 143 5.87 -4.57 -6.74
C THR A 143 7.15 -4.88 -5.95
N LEU A 144 7.08 -4.91 -4.62
CA LEU A 144 8.22 -5.21 -3.75
C LEU A 144 8.47 -6.71 -3.66
N PRO A 145 9.73 -7.14 -3.47
CA PRO A 145 10.04 -8.53 -3.24
C PRO A 145 9.42 -9.01 -1.92
N GLY A 146 9.09 -10.29 -1.81
CA GLY A 146 8.50 -10.88 -0.61
C GLY A 146 7.04 -10.48 -0.32
N VAL A 147 6.44 -9.60 -1.11
CA VAL A 147 5.03 -9.19 -0.99
C VAL A 147 4.20 -9.86 -2.08
N SER A 148 3.19 -10.61 -1.72
CA SER A 148 2.29 -11.31 -2.63
C SER A 148 0.87 -10.79 -2.54
N ILE A 149 0.11 -10.95 -3.61
CA ILE A 149 -1.31 -10.60 -3.67
C ILE A 149 -2.10 -11.78 -4.21
N ASN A 150 -3.30 -11.95 -3.67
CA ASN A 150 -4.24 -12.96 -4.15
C ASN A 150 -5.27 -12.37 -5.11
N ASN A 151 -5.47 -11.05 -5.07
CA ASN A 151 -6.46 -10.35 -5.90
C ASN A 151 -5.99 -8.93 -6.23
N GLU A 152 -6.10 -8.57 -7.49
CA GLU A 152 -5.72 -7.25 -8.02
C GLU A 152 -6.57 -6.10 -7.45
N MET A 153 -7.82 -6.40 -7.11
CA MET A 153 -8.79 -5.42 -6.65
C MET A 153 -8.88 -5.33 -5.12
N SER A 154 -8.09 -6.12 -4.40
CA SER A 154 -7.99 -6.07 -2.95
C SER A 154 -6.81 -5.20 -2.49
N SER A 155 -6.98 -4.48 -1.39
CA SER A 155 -5.90 -3.81 -0.67
C SER A 155 -5.09 -4.78 0.21
N GLN A 156 -5.53 -6.02 0.35
CA GLN A 156 -4.83 -7.06 1.10
C GLN A 156 -3.53 -7.47 0.41
N TYR A 157 -2.55 -7.80 1.21
CA TYR A 157 -1.28 -8.34 0.75
C TYR A 157 -0.74 -9.34 1.77
N SER A 158 -0.03 -10.34 1.27
CA SER A 158 0.69 -11.34 2.07
C SER A 158 2.17 -11.04 2.04
N VAL A 159 2.90 -11.29 3.12
CA VAL A 159 4.33 -10.99 3.21
C VAL A 159 5.10 -12.20 3.68
N ARG A 160 6.06 -12.66 2.87
CA ARG A 160 6.97 -13.77 3.19
C ARG A 160 6.24 -14.98 3.76
N GLY A 161 5.21 -15.43 3.05
CA GLY A 161 4.41 -16.59 3.40
C GLY A 161 3.38 -16.41 4.52
N GLY A 162 3.28 -15.23 5.11
CA GLY A 162 2.22 -14.92 6.07
C GLY A 162 0.93 -14.50 5.41
N ASN A 163 -0.19 -14.74 6.08
CA ASN A 163 -1.50 -14.30 5.65
C ASN A 163 -1.65 -12.77 5.79
N PHE A 164 -2.64 -12.19 5.12
CA PHE A 164 -2.92 -10.75 5.22
C PHE A 164 -3.30 -10.30 6.65
N ASP A 165 -3.92 -11.19 7.44
CA ASP A 165 -4.25 -10.95 8.86
C ASP A 165 -3.01 -10.90 9.78
N GLU A 166 -1.83 -11.28 9.28
CA GLU A 166 -0.56 -11.23 9.99
C GLU A 166 0.21 -9.92 9.80
N ASN A 167 -0.37 -8.94 9.12
CA ASN A 167 0.24 -7.63 8.84
C ASN A 167 -0.30 -6.55 9.78
N LEU A 168 0.58 -5.63 10.18
CA LEU A 168 0.24 -4.43 10.96
C LEU A 168 0.16 -3.21 10.06
N ILE A 169 -0.81 -2.35 10.32
CA ILE A 169 -0.92 -1.04 9.69
C ILE A 169 -1.02 0.00 10.80
N TYR A 170 -0.14 1.00 10.74
CA TYR A 170 -0.17 2.17 11.61
C TYR A 170 -0.34 3.45 10.77
N VAL A 171 -1.13 4.38 11.29
CA VAL A 171 -1.21 5.75 10.79
C VAL A 171 -0.94 6.70 11.96
N ASN A 172 0.08 7.53 11.83
CA ASN A 172 0.57 8.41 12.90
C ASN A 172 0.85 7.68 14.24
N GLY A 173 1.37 6.43 14.13
CA GLY A 173 1.67 5.60 15.31
C GLY A 173 0.47 4.94 15.98
N ILE A 174 -0.73 5.01 15.36
CA ILE A 174 -1.98 4.42 15.83
C ILE A 174 -2.33 3.22 14.97
N GLU A 175 -2.61 2.08 15.60
CA GLU A 175 -2.99 0.85 14.92
C GLU A 175 -4.36 0.99 14.24
N ILE A 176 -4.45 0.57 12.99
CA ILE A 176 -5.65 0.62 12.17
C ILE A 176 -6.24 -0.77 12.01
N TYR A 177 -7.55 -0.87 12.22
CA TYR A 177 -8.32 -2.10 12.09
C TYR A 177 -9.02 -2.19 10.74
N ARG A 178 -9.28 -3.43 10.30
CA ARG A 178 -10.03 -3.72 9.06
C ARG A 178 -11.37 -4.35 9.41
N PRO A 179 -12.36 -4.29 8.51
CA PRO A 179 -13.59 -5.07 8.66
C PRO A 179 -13.30 -6.56 8.86
N LEU A 180 -14.07 -7.20 9.72
CA LEU A 180 -13.83 -8.58 10.15
C LEU A 180 -14.46 -9.61 9.24
N LEU A 181 -15.67 -9.35 8.67
CA LEU A 181 -16.36 -10.27 7.80
C LEU A 181 -15.86 -10.28 6.37
N ILE A 182 -15.23 -9.21 5.92
CA ILE A 182 -14.82 -9.07 4.52
C ILE A 182 -14.07 -10.31 4.02
N ARG A 183 -14.50 -10.83 2.89
CA ARG A 183 -13.95 -12.06 2.33
C ARG A 183 -12.55 -11.81 1.77
N ALA A 184 -11.64 -12.75 2.01
CA ALA A 184 -10.32 -12.74 1.39
C ALA A 184 -10.46 -12.80 -0.13
N GLY A 185 -9.84 -11.86 -0.84
CA GLY A 185 -9.91 -11.83 -2.30
C GLY A 185 -11.16 -11.17 -2.87
N GLN A 186 -12.16 -10.83 -2.07
CA GLN A 186 -13.17 -9.85 -2.48
C GLN A 186 -12.54 -8.46 -2.57
N GLN A 187 -13.18 -7.57 -3.29
CA GLN A 187 -12.76 -6.19 -3.37
C GLN A 187 -12.93 -5.52 -2.01
N GLU A 188 -11.85 -5.27 -1.27
CA GLU A 188 -11.93 -4.59 0.03
C GLU A 188 -12.22 -3.10 -0.09
N GLY A 189 -12.39 -2.61 -1.29
CA GLY A 189 -12.65 -1.22 -1.50
C GLY A 189 -11.44 -0.32 -1.36
N LEU A 190 -11.66 0.83 -0.77
CA LEU A 190 -10.59 1.78 -0.46
C LEU A 190 -9.86 1.31 0.81
N SER A 191 -8.54 1.26 0.74
CA SER A 191 -7.71 1.14 1.94
C SER A 191 -7.96 2.32 2.88
N PHE A 192 -7.80 2.11 4.19
CA PHE A 192 -7.79 3.21 5.16
C PHE A 192 -6.78 4.30 4.77
N ILE A 193 -5.63 3.88 4.22
CA ILE A 193 -4.55 4.80 3.86
C ILE A 193 -4.97 5.64 2.65
N ASN A 194 -5.01 6.96 2.84
CA ASN A 194 -5.13 7.90 1.74
C ASN A 194 -3.74 8.38 1.32
N SER A 195 -3.27 7.96 0.14
CA SER A 195 -1.93 8.28 -0.37
C SER A 195 -1.69 9.79 -0.54
N GLU A 196 -2.75 10.56 -0.83
CA GLU A 196 -2.64 12.01 -1.00
C GLU A 196 -2.43 12.75 0.33
N MET A 197 -2.83 12.14 1.45
CA MET A 197 -2.62 12.68 2.80
C MET A 197 -1.27 12.29 3.40
N THR A 198 -0.53 11.38 2.76
CA THR A 198 0.66 10.74 3.32
C THR A 198 1.92 11.57 3.11
N GLU A 199 2.74 11.72 4.17
CA GLU A 199 4.08 12.33 4.17
C GLU A 199 5.18 11.28 4.05
N ASN A 200 5.05 10.16 4.80
CA ASN A 200 6.08 9.14 4.87
C ASN A 200 5.46 7.75 4.97
N VAL A 201 6.08 6.79 4.31
CA VAL A 201 5.69 5.38 4.31
C VAL A 201 6.87 4.54 4.71
N LYS A 202 6.74 3.81 5.80
CA LYS A 202 7.73 2.84 6.28
C LYS A 202 7.16 1.45 6.17
N PHE A 203 7.86 0.57 5.48
CA PHE A 203 7.47 -0.83 5.33
C PHE A 203 8.57 -1.77 5.79
N SER A 204 8.21 -2.75 6.63
CA SER A 204 9.11 -3.82 7.06
C SER A 204 8.50 -5.19 6.77
N SER A 205 9.19 -6.01 5.99
CA SER A 205 8.77 -7.35 5.58
C SER A 205 9.14 -8.46 6.58
N GLY A 206 9.43 -8.10 7.83
CA GLY A 206 9.80 -9.01 8.92
C GLY A 206 11.00 -8.50 9.71
N GLY A 207 11.24 -9.09 10.86
CA GLY A 207 12.31 -8.66 11.75
C GLY A 207 12.10 -7.23 12.30
N PHE A 208 10.85 -6.78 12.48
CA PHE A 208 10.53 -5.43 12.94
C PHE A 208 10.69 -5.25 14.46
N GLU A 209 10.82 -3.99 14.89
CA GLU A 209 11.11 -3.57 16.25
C GLU A 209 10.02 -3.91 17.27
N ALA A 210 10.36 -3.89 18.58
CA ALA A 210 9.43 -4.20 19.66
C ALA A 210 8.32 -3.15 19.84
N LYS A 211 8.51 -1.92 19.38
CA LYS A 211 7.47 -0.88 19.40
C LYS A 211 6.25 -1.22 18.56
N TYR A 212 6.42 -2.06 17.54
CA TYR A 212 5.31 -2.53 16.71
C TYR A 212 4.65 -3.76 17.34
N GLY A 213 3.32 -3.85 17.22
CA GLY A 213 2.48 -4.80 17.92
C GLY A 213 2.65 -6.27 17.56
N ASP A 214 1.61 -7.02 17.80
CA ASP A 214 1.64 -8.47 17.93
C ASP A 214 1.04 -9.12 16.69
N LYS A 215 1.82 -9.12 15.62
CA LYS A 215 1.58 -9.79 14.34
C LYS A 215 2.85 -10.48 13.87
N MET A 216 2.74 -11.41 12.90
CA MET A 216 3.81 -12.32 12.56
C MET A 216 4.51 -12.04 11.22
N SER A 217 4.01 -11.11 10.38
CA SER A 217 4.55 -10.97 9.04
C SER A 217 5.17 -9.62 8.72
N SER A 218 4.43 -8.54 8.74
CA SER A 218 4.93 -7.24 8.32
C SER A 218 4.36 -6.07 9.09
N VAL A 219 4.98 -4.91 8.92
CA VAL A 219 4.50 -3.62 9.42
C VAL A 219 4.51 -2.60 8.31
N LEU A 220 3.40 -1.89 8.15
CA LEU A 220 3.25 -0.70 7.33
C LEU A 220 2.95 0.48 8.27
N ASP A 221 3.90 1.41 8.39
CA ASP A 221 3.81 2.57 9.28
C ASP A 221 3.75 3.84 8.43
N ILE A 222 2.63 4.54 8.50
CA ILE A 222 2.29 5.70 7.69
C ILE A 222 2.27 6.93 8.57
N LYS A 223 2.84 8.01 8.04
CA LYS A 223 2.71 9.33 8.63
C LYS A 223 1.95 10.24 7.69
N TYR A 224 0.87 10.85 8.15
CA TYR A 224 0.14 11.90 7.42
C TYR A 224 0.91 13.21 7.48
N ARG A 225 0.85 13.98 6.41
CA ARG A 225 1.50 15.28 6.32
C ARG A 225 0.77 16.33 7.16
N VAL A 226 1.52 17.24 7.71
CA VAL A 226 0.99 18.45 8.34
C VAL A 226 0.97 19.55 7.29
N PRO A 227 -0.19 20.12 6.95
CA PRO A 227 -0.30 21.22 5.99
C PRO A 227 0.60 22.40 6.34
N LYS A 228 1.31 22.95 5.35
CA LYS A 228 2.12 24.17 5.48
C LYS A 228 1.46 25.37 4.83
N ASN A 229 0.68 25.14 3.78
CA ASN A 229 -0.08 26.13 3.01
C ASN A 229 -1.51 25.63 2.81
N ASN A 230 -2.41 26.51 2.46
CA ASN A 230 -3.73 26.12 1.97
C ASN A 230 -3.56 25.57 0.55
N ASP A 231 -4.11 24.40 0.30
CA ASP A 231 -4.01 23.70 -0.98
C ASP A 231 -5.27 22.85 -1.20
N LEU A 232 -5.70 22.70 -2.45
CA LEU A 232 -6.83 21.86 -2.83
C LEU A 232 -6.43 20.99 -4.01
N LYS A 233 -6.57 19.68 -3.84
CA LYS A 233 -6.33 18.69 -4.89
C LYS A 233 -7.59 17.92 -5.20
N ILE A 234 -7.94 17.89 -6.48
CA ILE A 234 -9.06 17.11 -7.00
C ILE A 234 -8.50 16.14 -8.03
N LYS A 235 -8.77 14.86 -7.85
CA LYS A 235 -8.43 13.82 -8.80
C LYS A 235 -9.69 13.09 -9.22
N THR A 236 -9.88 12.90 -10.50
CA THR A 236 -11.00 12.14 -11.04
C THR A 236 -10.56 11.21 -12.16
N ASN A 237 -11.19 10.07 -12.24
CA ASN A 237 -10.98 9.10 -13.30
C ASN A 237 -12.28 8.32 -13.55
N LEU A 238 -12.27 7.40 -14.53
CA LEU A 238 -13.47 6.62 -14.87
C LEU A 238 -13.95 5.71 -13.73
N LEU A 239 -13.13 5.47 -12.71
CA LEU A 239 -13.44 4.59 -11.58
C LEU A 239 -13.82 5.37 -10.31
N GLY A 240 -13.72 6.70 -10.30
CA GLY A 240 -14.06 7.50 -9.13
C GLY A 240 -13.40 8.85 -9.04
N ALA A 241 -13.52 9.46 -7.87
CA ALA A 241 -12.98 10.78 -7.59
C ALA A 241 -12.41 10.88 -6.17
N SER A 242 -11.44 11.74 -5.98
CA SER A 242 -10.92 12.11 -4.67
C SER A 242 -10.68 13.62 -4.56
N LEU A 243 -10.89 14.13 -3.37
CA LEU A 243 -10.64 15.52 -2.99
C LEU A 243 -9.78 15.54 -1.75
N VAL A 244 -8.73 16.35 -1.73
CA VAL A 244 -7.92 16.57 -0.54
C VAL A 244 -7.73 18.07 -0.34
N MET A 245 -8.02 18.54 0.86
CA MET A 245 -7.92 19.96 1.25
C MET A 245 -6.91 20.10 2.39
N ASP A 246 -5.96 20.98 2.19
CA ASP A 246 -5.03 21.44 3.19
C ASP A 246 -5.50 22.80 3.69
N ASN A 247 -5.69 22.93 5.00
CA ASN A 247 -6.07 24.19 5.61
C ASN A 247 -5.09 24.54 6.74
N VAL A 248 -4.63 25.78 6.71
CA VAL A 248 -3.73 26.34 7.72
C VAL A 248 -4.38 27.58 8.34
N PHE A 249 -4.54 27.60 9.65
CA PHE A 249 -5.15 28.68 10.41
C PHE A 249 -4.19 29.17 11.48
N SER A 250 -4.33 30.44 11.89
CA SER A 250 -3.64 31.03 13.06
C SER A 250 -2.13 30.82 13.00
N ASP A 251 -1.48 31.24 11.92
CA ASP A 251 -0.01 31.16 11.75
C ASP A 251 0.53 29.74 11.99
N SER A 252 -0.12 28.75 11.41
CA SER A 252 0.24 27.31 11.50
C SER A 252 0.05 26.68 12.88
N LYS A 253 -0.64 27.32 13.80
CA LYS A 253 -1.01 26.73 15.10
C LYS A 253 -2.08 25.66 14.93
N ILE A 254 -2.98 25.84 13.97
CA ILE A 254 -4.06 24.89 13.66
C ILE A 254 -3.91 24.49 12.21
N THR A 255 -3.76 23.21 11.95
CA THR A 255 -3.73 22.66 10.61
C THR A 255 -4.76 21.55 10.47
N ASN A 256 -5.44 21.53 9.34
CA ASN A 256 -6.46 20.53 9.04
C ASN A 256 -6.20 19.94 7.65
N LEU A 257 -6.20 18.64 7.57
CA LEU A 257 -6.07 17.86 6.35
C LEU A 257 -7.32 17.02 6.18
N LEU A 258 -8.14 17.35 5.18
CA LEU A 258 -9.39 16.67 4.87
C LEU A 258 -9.24 15.91 3.57
N GLY A 259 -9.57 14.62 3.57
CA GLY A 259 -9.62 13.76 2.39
C GLY A 259 -11.00 13.14 2.21
N ILE A 260 -11.54 13.19 0.99
CA ILE A 260 -12.81 12.55 0.62
C ILE A 260 -12.53 11.70 -0.62
N ARG A 261 -12.97 10.44 -0.62
CA ARG A 261 -12.81 9.54 -1.76
C ARG A 261 -14.11 8.80 -2.05
N TYR A 262 -14.41 8.70 -3.34
CA TYR A 262 -15.44 7.83 -3.88
C TYR A 262 -14.87 6.98 -4.99
N ARG A 263 -15.29 5.71 -5.05
CA ARG A 263 -14.87 4.79 -6.09
C ARG A 263 -16.00 3.82 -6.43
N ASP A 264 -16.14 3.55 -7.72
CA ASP A 264 -17.02 2.52 -8.28
C ASP A 264 -16.23 1.63 -9.23
N ASN A 265 -16.09 0.37 -8.84
CA ASN A 265 -15.31 -0.60 -9.61
C ASN A 265 -16.18 -1.37 -10.63
N SER A 266 -17.43 -0.98 -10.86
CA SER A 266 -18.33 -1.68 -11.79
C SER A 266 -17.73 -1.83 -13.19
N LEU A 267 -17.04 -0.79 -13.70
CA LEU A 267 -16.38 -0.84 -15.00
C LEU A 267 -15.21 -1.85 -15.06
N LEU A 268 -14.59 -2.17 -13.93
CA LEU A 268 -13.51 -3.14 -13.86
C LEU A 268 -14.01 -4.58 -13.97
N VAL A 269 -15.20 -4.85 -13.46
CA VAL A 269 -15.72 -6.21 -13.29
C VAL A 269 -16.81 -6.58 -14.27
N ASN A 270 -17.55 -5.59 -14.81
CA ASN A 270 -18.61 -5.82 -15.75
C ASN A 270 -18.10 -5.71 -17.19
N SER A 271 -17.27 -6.66 -17.61
CA SER A 271 -16.85 -6.79 -19.00
C SER A 271 -17.74 -7.81 -19.72
N LYS A 272 -17.75 -7.78 -21.05
CA LYS A 272 -18.43 -8.81 -21.86
C LYS A 272 -17.88 -10.20 -21.60
N GLU A 273 -16.62 -10.30 -21.19
CA GLU A 273 -15.94 -11.57 -20.92
C GLU A 273 -16.27 -12.15 -19.54
N THR A 274 -16.59 -11.29 -18.56
CA THR A 274 -16.91 -11.74 -17.19
C THR A 274 -18.39 -12.01 -16.99
N ASN A 275 -19.28 -11.50 -17.83
CA ASN A 275 -20.73 -11.66 -17.77
C ASN A 275 -21.27 -11.57 -16.32
N SER A 276 -20.84 -10.57 -15.57
CA SER A 276 -21.27 -10.36 -14.19
C SER A 276 -21.93 -9.00 -14.03
N ASN A 277 -22.97 -8.93 -13.21
CA ASN A 277 -23.55 -7.67 -12.76
C ASN A 277 -23.13 -7.42 -11.31
N PHE A 278 -21.86 -7.04 -11.16
CA PHE A 278 -21.25 -6.75 -9.87
C PHE A 278 -20.98 -5.25 -9.74
N ARG A 279 -21.46 -4.65 -8.66
CA ARG A 279 -21.37 -3.21 -8.40
C ARG A 279 -20.74 -2.92 -7.06
N PRO A 280 -19.41 -3.01 -6.95
CA PRO A 280 -18.70 -2.61 -5.75
C PRO A 280 -18.47 -1.11 -5.73
N SER A 281 -19.00 -0.45 -4.73
CA SER A 281 -18.84 0.99 -4.52
C SER A 281 -18.30 1.30 -3.13
N PHE A 282 -17.44 2.32 -3.06
CA PHE A 282 -16.68 2.67 -1.88
C PHE A 282 -16.71 4.17 -1.66
N PHE A 283 -16.88 4.56 -0.41
CA PHE A 283 -16.85 5.95 0.02
C PHE A 283 -16.08 6.05 1.33
N ASP A 284 -15.19 7.03 1.45
CA ASP A 284 -14.63 7.42 2.72
C ASP A 284 -14.42 8.92 2.85
N ILE A 285 -14.45 9.39 4.09
CA ILE A 285 -14.06 10.72 4.50
C ILE A 285 -13.08 10.61 5.68
N GLN A 286 -11.95 11.29 5.57
CA GLN A 286 -10.92 11.34 6.59
C GLN A 286 -10.57 12.76 6.94
N ASN A 287 -10.38 13.02 8.22
CA ASN A 287 -9.94 14.31 8.71
C ASN A 287 -8.78 14.13 9.69
N PHE A 288 -7.68 14.81 9.44
CA PHE A 288 -6.54 14.90 10.35
C PHE A 288 -6.39 16.34 10.82
N LEU A 289 -6.71 16.59 12.09
CA LEU A 289 -6.56 17.87 12.75
C LEU A 289 -5.29 17.86 13.61
N ASN A 290 -4.48 18.91 13.53
CA ASN A 290 -3.28 19.07 14.33
C ASN A 290 -3.25 20.48 14.95
N LEU A 291 -3.07 20.53 16.28
CA LEU A 291 -3.13 21.73 17.10
C LEU A 291 -1.78 21.90 17.83
N ASN A 292 -0.94 22.81 17.37
CA ASN A 292 0.31 23.20 18.01
C ASN A 292 0.03 24.25 19.10
N ILE A 293 -0.32 23.81 20.32
CA ILE A 293 -0.68 24.70 21.42
C ILE A 293 0.55 25.45 21.90
N SER A 294 1.70 24.80 21.98
CA SER A 294 2.98 25.38 22.31
C SER A 294 4.12 24.58 21.67
N PRO A 295 5.37 25.07 21.66
CA PRO A 295 6.51 24.30 21.15
C PRO A 295 6.69 22.94 21.83
N LYS A 296 6.11 22.74 23.02
CA LYS A 296 6.19 21.51 23.82
C LYS A 296 4.92 20.67 23.79
N LEU A 297 3.81 21.20 23.30
CA LEU A 297 2.51 20.52 23.37
C LEU A 297 1.81 20.56 22.03
N ASN A 298 1.66 19.39 21.46
CA ASN A 298 0.89 19.15 20.24
C ASN A 298 -0.27 18.20 20.52
N ILE A 299 -1.46 18.52 20.02
CA ILE A 299 -2.66 17.68 20.10
C ILE A 299 -3.13 17.38 18.69
N GLY A 300 -3.35 16.11 18.37
CA GLY A 300 -3.87 15.72 17.07
C GLY A 300 -5.09 14.82 17.19
N SER A 301 -5.88 14.77 16.10
CA SER A 301 -7.03 13.89 15.98
C SER A 301 -7.14 13.36 14.58
N ILE A 302 -7.47 12.08 14.44
CA ILE A 302 -7.81 11.44 13.17
C ILE A 302 -9.23 10.94 13.27
N LEU A 303 -10.06 11.36 12.33
CA LEU A 303 -11.44 10.88 12.13
C LEU A 303 -11.51 10.19 10.78
N ASN A 304 -12.19 9.05 10.72
CA ASN A 304 -12.50 8.37 9.47
C ASN A 304 -13.90 7.77 9.54
N TYR A 305 -14.64 7.93 8.48
CA TYR A 305 -15.84 7.17 8.19
C TYR A 305 -15.69 6.52 6.84
N SER A 306 -15.94 5.23 6.74
CA SER A 306 -15.92 4.50 5.47
C SER A 306 -17.16 3.64 5.30
N LYS A 307 -17.61 3.49 4.04
CA LYS A 307 -18.70 2.62 3.65
C LYS A 307 -18.34 1.90 2.38
N ASN A 308 -18.36 0.57 2.43
CA ASN A 308 -18.18 -0.31 1.29
C ASN A 308 -19.47 -1.07 1.03
N SER A 309 -19.96 -1.04 -0.20
CA SER A 309 -21.20 -1.72 -0.61
C SER A 309 -20.92 -2.60 -1.82
N TYR A 310 -21.39 -3.83 -1.76
CA TYR A 310 -21.26 -4.83 -2.81
C TYR A 310 -22.65 -5.33 -3.18
N ASN A 311 -23.02 -5.11 -4.42
CA ASN A 311 -24.24 -5.69 -4.99
C ASN A 311 -23.81 -6.60 -6.13
N PHE A 312 -24.14 -7.87 -6.02
CA PHE A 312 -23.77 -8.87 -7.00
C PHE A 312 -25.02 -9.64 -7.44
N LYS A 313 -25.26 -9.66 -8.76
CA LYS A 313 -26.24 -10.52 -9.40
C LYS A 313 -25.51 -11.36 -10.43
N PRO A 314 -25.22 -12.62 -10.12
CA PRO A 314 -24.52 -13.48 -11.07
C PRO A 314 -25.34 -13.63 -12.34
N LEU A 315 -24.68 -13.61 -13.48
CA LEU A 315 -25.28 -13.87 -14.78
C LEU A 315 -24.88 -15.27 -15.22
N ASN A 316 -25.72 -15.90 -16.04
CA ASN A 316 -25.42 -17.16 -16.66
C ASN A 316 -24.11 -17.06 -17.43
N ARG A 317 -23.27 -18.05 -17.34
CA ARG A 317 -21.97 -18.06 -18.01
C ARG A 317 -21.65 -19.43 -18.59
N GLN A 318 -20.87 -19.41 -19.65
CA GLN A 318 -20.22 -20.56 -20.23
C GLN A 318 -18.70 -20.40 -20.10
N THR A 319 -18.00 -21.44 -19.69
CA THR A 319 -16.53 -21.46 -19.64
C THR A 319 -16.06 -22.74 -20.33
N ASN A 320 -15.35 -22.58 -21.44
CA ASN A 320 -14.79 -23.71 -22.18
C ASN A 320 -13.43 -24.09 -21.59
N PHE A 321 -13.19 -25.39 -21.42
CA PHE A 321 -11.97 -25.95 -20.87
C PHE A 321 -11.73 -27.37 -21.45
N GLY A 322 -10.66 -28.05 -21.01
CA GLY A 322 -10.29 -29.38 -21.51
C GLY A 322 -9.19 -29.32 -22.56
N THR A 323 -9.08 -30.33 -23.37
CA THR A 323 -8.09 -30.43 -24.47
C THR A 323 -8.71 -30.06 -25.81
N LEU A 324 -7.89 -29.94 -26.86
CA LEU A 324 -8.38 -29.77 -28.22
C LEU A 324 -9.13 -31.01 -28.77
N GLU A 325 -8.86 -32.16 -28.18
CA GLU A 325 -9.50 -33.43 -28.56
C GLU A 325 -10.81 -33.66 -27.80
N GLU A 326 -10.89 -33.20 -26.54
CA GLU A 326 -12.07 -33.28 -25.68
C GLU A 326 -12.36 -31.89 -25.08
N PRO A 327 -12.87 -30.93 -25.83
CA PRO A 327 -13.27 -29.64 -25.31
C PRO A 327 -14.63 -29.78 -24.61
N ILE A 328 -14.68 -29.29 -23.39
CA ILE A 328 -15.86 -29.31 -22.52
C ILE A 328 -16.24 -27.88 -22.16
N ALA A 329 -17.52 -27.58 -22.08
CA ALA A 329 -18.04 -26.33 -21.55
C ALA A 329 -18.73 -26.58 -20.21
N LEU A 330 -18.41 -25.75 -19.22
CA LEU A 330 -19.23 -25.58 -18.03
C LEU A 330 -20.22 -24.47 -18.30
N VAL A 331 -21.50 -24.77 -18.25
CA VAL A 331 -22.59 -23.81 -18.32
C VAL A 331 -23.18 -23.69 -16.94
N ILE A 332 -23.22 -22.46 -16.41
CA ILE A 332 -23.79 -22.20 -15.08
C ILE A 332 -24.97 -21.26 -15.25
N PHE A 333 -26.13 -21.73 -14.80
CA PHE A 333 -27.33 -20.93 -14.67
C PHE A 333 -27.45 -20.41 -13.25
N TYR A 334 -27.49 -19.08 -13.08
CA TYR A 334 -27.57 -18.46 -11.78
C TYR A 334 -28.93 -17.81 -11.54
N GLN A 335 -29.38 -17.88 -10.28
CA GLN A 335 -30.49 -17.10 -9.76
C GLN A 335 -30.13 -16.53 -8.40
N GLY A 336 -30.64 -15.33 -8.09
CA GLY A 336 -30.46 -14.70 -6.80
C GLY A 336 -29.58 -13.47 -6.82
N GLU A 337 -29.23 -13.01 -5.64
CA GLU A 337 -28.42 -11.81 -5.44
C GLU A 337 -27.63 -11.83 -4.13
N GLU A 338 -26.55 -11.05 -4.08
CA GLU A 338 -25.76 -10.78 -2.88
C GLU A 338 -25.71 -9.27 -2.63
N LYS A 339 -25.90 -8.89 -1.37
CA LYS A 339 -25.80 -7.51 -0.89
C LYS A 339 -25.01 -7.46 0.39
N ASP A 340 -23.76 -7.00 0.27
CA ASP A 340 -22.88 -6.82 1.43
C ASP A 340 -22.66 -5.35 1.71
N ASN A 341 -22.66 -4.99 2.98
CA ASN A 341 -22.39 -3.64 3.46
C ASN A 341 -21.44 -3.66 4.64
N TYR A 342 -20.34 -2.91 4.52
CA TYR A 342 -19.37 -2.75 5.58
C TYR A 342 -19.20 -1.25 5.86
N ALA A 343 -19.70 -0.80 7.00
CA ALA A 343 -19.57 0.59 7.45
C ALA A 343 -18.66 0.63 8.67
N SER A 344 -17.65 1.49 8.66
CA SER A 344 -16.78 1.68 9.80
C SER A 344 -16.60 3.15 10.16
N TYR A 345 -16.43 3.39 11.47
CA TYR A 345 -16.10 4.66 12.05
C TYR A 345 -14.85 4.52 12.91
N PHE A 346 -13.89 5.37 12.70
CA PHE A 346 -12.66 5.44 13.48
C PHE A 346 -12.43 6.85 13.99
N ASN A 347 -12.12 6.97 15.27
CA ASN A 347 -11.74 8.23 15.90
C ASN A 347 -10.51 7.99 16.77
N SER A 348 -9.57 8.92 16.72
CA SER A 348 -8.42 8.91 17.61
C SER A 348 -8.04 10.32 18.01
N ILE A 349 -7.56 10.45 19.24
CA ILE A 349 -6.96 11.67 19.77
C ILE A 349 -5.59 11.29 20.31
N PHE A 350 -4.58 12.08 20.02
CA PHE A 350 -3.25 11.93 20.59
C PHE A 350 -2.69 13.24 21.08
N ILE A 351 -1.86 13.16 22.11
CA ILE A 351 -1.22 14.29 22.77
C ILE A 351 0.27 13.99 22.81
N ASP A 352 1.08 14.82 22.17
CA ASP A 352 2.53 14.79 22.24
C ASP A 352 3.00 15.89 23.16
N TYR A 353 3.67 15.53 24.25
CA TYR A 353 4.18 16.46 25.22
C TYR A 353 5.69 16.30 25.46
N GLU A 354 6.44 17.35 25.22
CA GLU A 354 7.87 17.42 25.53
C GLU A 354 8.07 17.83 27.00
N LEU A 355 8.25 16.81 27.85
CA LEU A 355 8.54 17.03 29.29
C LEU A 355 9.88 17.75 29.48
N LYS A 356 10.90 17.34 28.72
CA LYS A 356 12.25 17.89 28.62
C LYS A 356 12.76 17.67 27.20
N PRO A 357 13.78 18.40 26.72
CA PRO A 357 14.37 18.16 25.39
C PRO A 357 14.81 16.71 25.12
N SER A 358 15.05 15.96 26.21
CA SER A 358 15.43 14.54 26.16
C SER A 358 14.28 13.56 26.40
N THR A 359 13.07 14.05 26.72
CA THR A 359 11.97 13.20 27.21
C THR A 359 10.65 13.64 26.59
N THR A 360 10.03 12.79 25.79
CA THR A 360 8.71 13.02 25.22
C THR A 360 7.71 11.99 25.74
N LEU A 361 6.50 12.44 26.02
CA LEU A 361 5.34 11.64 26.38
C LEU A 361 4.33 11.74 25.25
N ASN A 362 3.86 10.59 24.75
CA ASN A 362 2.74 10.49 23.83
C ASN A 362 1.59 9.74 24.49
N LEU A 363 0.43 10.33 24.53
CA LEU A 363 -0.81 9.72 25.01
C LEU A 363 -1.77 9.60 23.83
N THR A 364 -2.27 8.42 23.58
CA THR A 364 -3.19 8.14 22.47
C THR A 364 -4.42 7.41 22.96
N SER A 365 -5.59 7.86 22.53
CA SER A 365 -6.85 7.12 22.67
C SER A 365 -7.45 6.91 21.29
N SER A 366 -7.97 5.73 21.02
CA SER A 366 -8.67 5.46 19.76
C SER A 366 -9.91 4.59 19.97
N PHE A 367 -10.91 4.83 19.12
CA PHE A 367 -12.15 4.08 19.08
C PHE A 367 -12.47 3.68 17.64
N TYR A 368 -12.69 2.40 17.42
CA TYR A 368 -13.13 1.82 16.14
C TYR A 368 -14.48 1.14 16.34
N ASN A 369 -15.41 1.39 15.42
CA ASN A 369 -16.70 0.72 15.36
C ASN A 369 -16.99 0.28 13.93
N ALA A 370 -17.29 -1.00 13.72
CA ALA A 370 -17.67 -1.56 12.44
C ALA A 370 -19.05 -2.20 12.53
N ASN A 371 -19.90 -1.92 11.53
CA ASN A 371 -21.17 -2.61 11.28
C ASN A 371 -21.07 -3.31 9.93
N GLU A 372 -21.15 -4.61 9.93
CA GLU A 372 -20.91 -5.46 8.78
C GLU A 372 -22.11 -6.36 8.54
N LYS A 373 -22.56 -6.45 7.29
CA LYS A 373 -23.68 -7.27 6.86
C LYS A 373 -23.34 -7.99 5.57
N GLU A 374 -23.59 -9.30 5.55
CA GLU A 374 -23.45 -10.13 4.35
C GLU A 374 -24.75 -10.90 4.15
N TYR A 375 -25.51 -10.53 3.11
CA TYR A 375 -26.79 -11.13 2.81
C TYR A 375 -26.80 -11.63 1.38
N TYR A 376 -26.91 -12.94 1.20
CA TYR A 376 -27.02 -13.53 -0.13
C TYR A 376 -27.94 -14.74 -0.16
N ASP A 377 -28.56 -14.92 -1.31
CA ASP A 377 -29.24 -16.12 -1.76
C ASP A 377 -28.83 -16.34 -3.20
N ILE A 378 -27.99 -17.34 -3.46
CA ILE A 378 -27.46 -17.63 -4.78
C ILE A 378 -27.64 -19.10 -5.08
N LEU A 379 -28.45 -19.40 -6.08
CA LEU A 379 -28.57 -20.72 -6.69
C LEU A 379 -27.72 -20.75 -7.96
N ALA A 380 -26.85 -21.74 -8.05
CA ALA A 380 -26.08 -22.06 -9.25
C ALA A 380 -26.44 -23.49 -9.70
N GLN A 381 -26.91 -23.62 -10.91
CA GLN A 381 -27.12 -24.92 -11.58
C GLN A 381 -25.99 -25.14 -12.58
N TYR A 382 -25.31 -26.25 -12.47
CA TYR A 382 -24.16 -26.61 -13.27
C TYR A 382 -24.55 -27.63 -14.36
N ASN A 383 -24.18 -27.33 -15.60
CA ASN A 383 -24.28 -28.26 -16.72
C ASN A 383 -22.89 -28.41 -17.36
N LEU A 384 -22.45 -29.62 -17.58
CA LEU A 384 -21.33 -29.93 -18.48
C LEU A 384 -21.85 -30.18 -19.88
N ALA A 385 -21.16 -29.64 -20.85
CA ALA A 385 -21.57 -29.66 -22.22
C ALA A 385 -20.42 -30.08 -23.17
N GLU A 386 -20.72 -30.84 -24.20
CA GLU A 386 -19.83 -31.05 -25.32
C GLU A 386 -19.85 -29.82 -26.23
N VAL A 387 -18.71 -29.49 -26.80
CA VAL A 387 -18.51 -28.30 -27.62
C VAL A 387 -18.22 -28.71 -29.04
N ASN A 388 -18.88 -28.10 -30.00
CA ASN A 388 -18.63 -28.34 -31.44
C ASN A 388 -17.18 -27.99 -31.80
N THR A 389 -16.43 -28.97 -32.26
CA THR A 389 -15.02 -28.85 -32.65
C THR A 389 -14.79 -28.75 -34.16
N ASN A 390 -15.86 -28.74 -34.94
CA ASN A 390 -15.74 -28.71 -36.40
C ASN A 390 -15.26 -27.31 -36.87
N ILE A 391 -14.00 -27.24 -37.27
CA ILE A 391 -13.32 -25.99 -37.70
C ILE A 391 -13.99 -25.35 -38.93
N GLY A 392 -14.79 -26.09 -39.68
CA GLY A 392 -15.54 -25.58 -40.84
C GLY A 392 -16.98 -25.18 -40.54
N SER A 393 -17.46 -25.34 -39.32
CA SER A 393 -18.84 -25.01 -38.95
C SER A 393 -18.95 -23.56 -38.41
N GLU A 394 -20.06 -22.91 -38.76
CA GLU A 394 -20.43 -21.62 -38.12
C GLU A 394 -20.73 -21.80 -36.63
N GLU A 395 -20.97 -23.01 -36.19
CA GLU A 395 -21.27 -23.39 -34.79
C GLU A 395 -20.02 -23.82 -34.02
N LEU A 396 -18.81 -23.57 -34.54
CA LEU A 396 -17.55 -23.86 -33.81
C LEU A 396 -17.51 -23.19 -32.43
N GLY A 397 -17.37 -24.01 -31.39
CA GLY A 397 -17.34 -23.52 -30.01
C GLY A 397 -18.72 -23.39 -29.35
N GLU A 398 -19.81 -23.66 -30.07
CA GLU A 398 -21.15 -23.72 -29.48
C GLU A 398 -21.41 -25.09 -28.84
N ILE A 399 -22.41 -25.15 -28.00
CA ILE A 399 -22.79 -26.35 -27.25
C ILE A 399 -23.65 -27.27 -28.10
N GLU A 400 -23.20 -28.50 -28.27
CA GLU A 400 -23.97 -29.54 -29.01
C GLU A 400 -24.87 -30.31 -28.05
N PHE A 401 -24.37 -30.71 -26.88
CA PHE A 401 -25.07 -31.49 -25.88
C PHE A 401 -24.71 -31.01 -24.50
N SER A 402 -25.71 -30.85 -23.64
CA SER A 402 -25.47 -30.45 -22.23
C SER A 402 -26.17 -31.35 -21.24
N GLN A 403 -25.48 -31.64 -20.16
CA GLN A 403 -25.94 -32.53 -19.11
C GLN A 403 -25.83 -31.84 -17.74
N GLY A 404 -26.90 -31.89 -16.96
CA GLY A 404 -26.87 -31.39 -15.59
C GLY A 404 -25.96 -32.24 -14.70
N VAL A 405 -25.05 -31.59 -14.01
CA VAL A 405 -24.11 -32.25 -13.09
C VAL A 405 -24.34 -31.86 -11.62
N GLY A 406 -25.32 -30.98 -11.38
CA GLY A 406 -25.70 -30.63 -10.03
C GLY A 406 -26.14 -29.19 -9.87
N SER A 407 -26.45 -28.83 -8.63
CA SER A 407 -26.77 -27.46 -8.24
C SER A 407 -26.22 -27.16 -6.85
N GLN A 408 -26.05 -25.88 -6.58
CA GLN A 408 -25.56 -25.36 -5.30
C GLN A 408 -26.40 -24.16 -4.89
N LEU A 409 -26.98 -24.20 -3.71
CA LEU A 409 -27.73 -23.09 -3.15
C LEU A 409 -27.02 -22.60 -1.89
N ASN A 410 -26.53 -21.36 -1.97
CA ASN A 410 -25.86 -20.66 -0.89
C ASN A 410 -26.77 -19.61 -0.27
N HIS A 411 -26.88 -19.62 1.05
CA HIS A 411 -27.64 -18.64 1.83
C HIS A 411 -26.79 -18.04 2.93
N ALA A 412 -26.86 -16.74 3.14
CA ALA A 412 -26.31 -16.09 4.33
C ALA A 412 -27.14 -14.90 4.80
N ARG A 413 -27.17 -14.72 6.11
CA ARG A 413 -27.68 -13.56 6.83
C ARG A 413 -26.76 -13.30 8.02
N ASN A 414 -25.62 -12.68 7.72
CA ASN A 414 -24.56 -12.41 8.69
C ASN A 414 -24.61 -10.94 9.10
N ASP A 415 -24.64 -10.72 10.41
CA ASP A 415 -24.55 -9.40 11.01
C ASP A 415 -23.43 -9.40 12.05
N LEU A 416 -22.50 -8.45 11.95
CA LEU A 416 -21.43 -8.25 12.92
C LEU A 416 -21.33 -6.78 13.32
N ASN A 417 -21.27 -6.54 14.63
CA ASN A 417 -20.88 -5.26 15.20
C ASN A 417 -19.62 -5.43 16.05
N ALA A 418 -18.55 -4.74 15.68
CA ALA A 418 -17.29 -4.74 16.39
C ALA A 418 -17.00 -3.35 16.94
N GLN A 419 -16.70 -3.26 18.24
CA GLN A 419 -16.27 -2.05 18.92
C GLN A 419 -14.92 -2.29 19.58
N ILE A 420 -13.93 -1.48 19.27
CA ILE A 420 -12.58 -1.59 19.82
C ILE A 420 -12.18 -0.24 20.38
N PHE A 421 -11.91 -0.20 21.68
CA PHE A 421 -11.38 0.97 22.38
C PHE A 421 -9.94 0.70 22.80
N ASN A 422 -9.04 1.66 22.55
CA ASN A 422 -7.66 1.59 22.99
C ASN A 422 -7.26 2.88 23.72
N ILE A 423 -6.39 2.71 24.69
CA ILE A 423 -5.63 3.79 25.31
C ILE A 423 -4.17 3.37 25.44
N GLU A 424 -3.27 4.21 25.01
CA GLU A 424 -1.82 3.94 24.98
C GLU A 424 -1.03 5.15 25.51
N SER A 425 -0.04 4.87 26.35
CA SER A 425 0.96 5.84 26.80
C SER A 425 2.33 5.40 26.33
N LYS A 426 3.07 6.27 25.65
CA LYS A 426 4.44 6.04 25.19
C LYS A 426 5.36 7.08 25.81
N ILE A 427 6.49 6.64 26.33
CA ILE A 427 7.56 7.52 26.85
C ILE A 427 8.83 7.23 26.07
N LYS A 428 9.39 8.26 25.48
CA LYS A 428 10.69 8.23 24.84
C LYS A 428 11.67 9.04 25.66
N PHE A 429 12.81 8.44 25.98
CA PHE A 429 13.86 9.06 26.75
C PHE A 429 15.21 8.93 26.03
N ILE A 430 15.89 10.05 25.82
CA ILE A 430 17.20 10.10 25.16
C ILE A 430 18.27 10.54 26.18
N ARG A 431 19.33 9.72 26.32
CA ARG A 431 20.49 10.07 27.13
C ARG A 431 21.79 9.78 26.34
N ASN A 432 22.47 10.84 25.95
CA ASN A 432 23.63 10.75 25.05
C ASN A 432 23.24 10.02 23.73
N LYS A 433 23.89 8.88 23.46
CA LYS A 433 23.61 8.02 22.26
C LYS A 433 22.56 6.94 22.51
N ASN A 434 22.07 6.83 23.75
CA ASN A 434 21.05 5.85 24.11
C ASN A 434 19.66 6.46 23.96
N GLU A 435 18.77 5.71 23.35
CA GLU A 435 17.35 6.00 23.28
C GLU A 435 16.57 4.86 23.92
N PHE A 436 15.68 5.18 24.83
CA PHE A 436 14.80 4.23 25.50
C PHE A 436 13.36 4.57 25.17
N ASN A 437 12.60 3.58 24.76
CA ASN A 437 11.19 3.71 24.43
C ASN A 437 10.41 2.70 25.28
N PHE A 438 9.36 3.16 25.95
CA PHE A 438 8.46 2.35 26.74
C PHE A 438 7.02 2.64 26.34
N SER A 439 6.16 1.63 26.36
CA SER A 439 4.72 1.82 26.18
C SER A 439 3.91 0.90 27.08
N LEU A 440 2.74 1.42 27.45
CA LEU A 440 1.65 0.66 28.04
C LEU A 440 0.39 0.93 27.22
N LYS A 441 -0.23 -0.13 26.69
CA LYS A 441 -1.50 -0.07 25.96
C LYS A 441 -2.53 -0.99 26.60
N TYR A 442 -3.75 -0.48 26.76
CA TYR A 442 -4.92 -1.24 27.12
C TYR A 442 -5.92 -1.24 25.96
N SER A 443 -6.54 -2.40 25.66
CA SER A 443 -7.57 -2.54 24.64
C SER A 443 -8.78 -3.27 25.20
N ASP A 444 -9.99 -2.80 24.87
CA ASP A 444 -11.29 -3.44 25.16
C ASP A 444 -12.02 -3.64 23.84
N GLU A 445 -12.21 -4.90 23.46
CA GLU A 445 -12.85 -5.29 22.21
C GLU A 445 -14.20 -5.95 22.55
N LYS A 446 -15.28 -5.48 21.91
CA LYS A 446 -16.62 -6.03 22.05
C LYS A 446 -17.15 -6.37 20.66
N ILE A 447 -17.44 -7.64 20.45
CA ILE A 447 -17.89 -8.15 19.16
C ILE A 447 -19.21 -8.89 19.37
N ASN A 448 -20.26 -8.39 18.73
CA ASN A 448 -21.57 -9.02 18.64
C ASN A 448 -21.72 -9.58 17.24
N ASP A 449 -21.92 -10.86 17.13
CA ASP A 449 -21.90 -11.54 15.86
C ASP A 449 -23.07 -12.52 15.78
N ARG A 450 -23.78 -12.48 14.67
CA ARG A 450 -24.83 -13.42 14.27
C ARG A 450 -24.48 -13.95 12.90
N ILE A 451 -24.20 -15.24 12.83
CA ILE A 451 -23.97 -15.96 11.57
C ILE A 451 -25.13 -16.92 11.34
N VAL A 452 -25.75 -16.81 10.18
CA VAL A 452 -26.73 -17.77 9.66
C VAL A 452 -26.31 -18.04 8.23
N GLU A 453 -25.62 -19.14 8.04
CA GLU A 453 -25.13 -19.59 6.74
C GLU A 453 -25.53 -21.04 6.55
N TRP A 454 -26.01 -21.35 5.36
CA TRP A 454 -26.19 -22.76 4.97
C TRP A 454 -25.96 -22.89 3.47
N GLU A 455 -25.50 -24.06 3.11
CA GLU A 455 -25.19 -24.46 1.75
C GLU A 455 -25.85 -25.80 1.49
N VAL A 456 -26.58 -25.89 0.39
CA VAL A 456 -27.14 -27.13 -0.12
C VAL A 456 -26.48 -27.44 -1.45
N ILE A 457 -25.90 -28.61 -1.57
CA ILE A 457 -25.30 -29.11 -2.78
C ILE A 457 -26.10 -30.32 -3.24
N ASP A 458 -26.65 -30.23 -4.47
CA ASP A 458 -27.20 -31.35 -5.19
C ASP A 458 -26.20 -31.79 -6.26
N SER A 459 -25.64 -32.94 -6.11
CA SER A 459 -24.64 -33.54 -7.01
C SER A 459 -25.30 -34.51 -7.97
N ALA A 460 -26.42 -34.10 -8.61
CA ALA A 460 -27.22 -34.90 -9.56
C ALA A 460 -27.71 -36.23 -8.92
N GLY A 461 -28.16 -36.17 -7.67
CA GLY A 461 -28.67 -37.31 -6.93
C GLY A 461 -27.64 -38.11 -6.16
N TYR A 462 -26.40 -37.69 -6.12
CA TYR A 462 -25.37 -38.32 -5.29
C TYR A 462 -25.19 -37.58 -3.96
N PHE A 463 -24.87 -38.37 -2.92
CA PHE A 463 -24.63 -37.83 -1.60
C PHE A 463 -23.26 -37.15 -1.50
N ILE A 464 -23.19 -36.02 -0.81
CA ILE A 464 -21.93 -35.32 -0.48
C ILE A 464 -21.93 -35.11 1.04
N ASP A 465 -20.90 -35.64 1.70
CA ASP A 465 -20.74 -35.45 3.13
C ASP A 465 -20.21 -34.05 3.48
N PRO A 466 -20.59 -33.52 4.65
CA PRO A 466 -20.07 -32.24 5.12
C PRO A 466 -18.55 -32.24 5.29
N PRO A 467 -17.87 -31.11 5.08
CA PRO A 467 -16.39 -31.00 5.04
C PRO A 467 -15.69 -31.21 6.39
N PHE A 468 -16.42 -31.21 7.49
CA PHE A 468 -15.88 -31.44 8.83
C PHE A 468 -15.84 -32.93 9.25
N ILE A 469 -16.35 -33.83 8.41
CA ILE A 469 -16.26 -35.28 8.64
C ILE A 469 -14.96 -35.79 8.02
N LEU A 470 -14.08 -36.36 8.81
CA LEU A 470 -12.80 -36.90 8.38
C LEU A 470 -12.97 -38.16 7.53
N ASN A 471 -12.12 -38.37 6.51
CA ASN A 471 -12.01 -39.54 5.63
C ASN A 471 -12.94 -39.55 4.41
N LEU A 472 -12.99 -38.52 3.67
CA LEU A 472 -13.91 -38.35 2.53
C LEU A 472 -13.23 -38.19 1.19
N SER A 473 -12.22 -38.99 0.88
CA SER A 473 -11.49 -38.93 -0.39
C SER A 473 -12.30 -39.36 -1.62
N GLU A 474 -13.42 -40.01 -1.45
CA GLU A 474 -14.18 -40.64 -2.55
C GLU A 474 -15.61 -40.09 -2.74
N GLN A 475 -15.77 -38.79 -2.81
CA GLN A 475 -17.08 -38.14 -3.00
C GLN A 475 -17.42 -37.94 -4.50
N PRO A 476 -18.72 -38.06 -4.87
CA PRO A 476 -19.85 -38.66 -4.20
C PRO A 476 -19.82 -40.20 -4.28
N TYR A 477 -20.24 -40.89 -3.23
CA TYR A 477 -20.13 -42.34 -3.19
C TYR A 477 -21.35 -43.06 -3.76
N GLU A 478 -22.51 -42.67 -3.26
CA GLU A 478 -23.76 -43.42 -3.49
C GLU A 478 -24.87 -42.46 -3.90
N ALA A 479 -25.89 -43.00 -4.55
CA ALA A 479 -27.08 -42.23 -4.88
C ALA A 479 -27.80 -41.85 -3.57
N ASN A 480 -28.21 -40.59 -3.49
CA ASN A 480 -29.02 -40.12 -2.37
C ASN A 480 -30.51 -40.37 -2.68
N GLU A 481 -31.10 -41.32 -2.00
CA GLU A 481 -32.54 -41.63 -2.08
C GLU A 481 -33.39 -40.81 -1.09
N GLY A 482 -32.74 -40.04 -0.21
CA GLY A 482 -33.36 -39.21 0.81
C GLY A 482 -33.55 -37.75 0.39
N PRO A 483 -34.11 -36.94 1.28
CA PRO A 483 -34.18 -35.49 1.07
C PRO A 483 -32.77 -34.88 1.10
N ILE A 484 -32.55 -33.87 0.24
CA ILE A 484 -31.30 -33.11 0.24
C ILE A 484 -31.13 -32.39 1.58
N VAL A 485 -30.02 -32.67 2.26
CA VAL A 485 -29.66 -32.02 3.54
C VAL A 485 -28.64 -30.94 3.31
N PRO A 486 -28.56 -29.90 4.16
CA PRO A 486 -27.51 -28.89 4.04
C PRO A 486 -26.13 -29.53 4.17
N PHE A 487 -25.30 -29.31 3.17
CA PHE A 487 -23.88 -29.67 3.19
C PHE A 487 -23.13 -28.91 4.30
N GLN A 488 -23.46 -27.63 4.48
CA GLN A 488 -23.00 -26.80 5.57
C GLN A 488 -24.20 -26.08 6.20
N ASN A 489 -24.23 -26.02 7.53
CA ASN A 489 -25.27 -25.26 8.25
C ASN A 489 -24.67 -24.66 9.53
N ILE A 490 -24.38 -23.36 9.48
CA ILE A 490 -23.81 -22.61 10.60
C ILE A 490 -24.89 -21.67 11.12
N ARG A 491 -25.27 -21.82 12.38
CA ARG A 491 -26.18 -20.90 13.07
C ARG A 491 -25.61 -20.58 14.43
N SER A 492 -25.09 -19.34 14.54
CA SER A 492 -24.42 -18.91 15.77
C SER A 492 -24.76 -17.46 16.08
N THR A 493 -25.00 -17.18 17.34
CA THR A 493 -25.08 -15.80 17.84
C THR A 493 -24.18 -15.69 19.05
N THR A 494 -23.14 -14.84 18.95
CA THR A 494 -22.12 -14.73 19.97
C THR A 494 -21.91 -13.29 20.41
N LYS A 495 -21.55 -13.15 21.68
CA LYS A 495 -21.06 -11.89 22.25
C LYS A 495 -19.70 -12.18 22.85
N THR A 496 -18.66 -11.62 22.22
CA THR A 496 -17.28 -11.85 22.63
C THR A 496 -16.67 -10.54 23.14
N LYS A 497 -16.07 -10.61 24.32
CA LYS A 497 -15.30 -9.52 24.90
C LYS A 497 -13.86 -9.95 25.03
N ILE A 498 -12.91 -9.15 24.49
CA ILE A 498 -11.49 -9.41 24.60
C ILE A 498 -10.83 -8.20 25.26
N ASN A 499 -10.15 -8.43 26.38
CA ASN A 499 -9.35 -7.43 27.06
C ASN A 499 -7.87 -7.73 26.83
N ARG A 500 -7.09 -6.72 26.45
CA ARG A 500 -5.66 -6.85 26.20
C ARG A 500 -4.85 -5.83 26.97
N ILE A 501 -3.71 -6.26 27.51
CA ILE A 501 -2.69 -5.41 28.12
C ILE A 501 -1.39 -5.66 27.38
N GLN A 502 -0.79 -4.62 26.84
CA GLN A 502 0.43 -4.71 26.07
C GLN A 502 1.47 -3.74 26.64
N LEU A 503 2.68 -4.24 26.79
CA LEU A 503 3.83 -3.46 27.26
C LEU A 503 4.99 -3.68 26.29
N TYR A 504 5.76 -2.65 26.03
CA TYR A 504 7.08 -2.86 25.44
C TYR A 504 8.13 -1.96 26.08
N SER A 505 9.36 -2.45 26.06
CA SER A 505 10.57 -1.73 26.39
C SER A 505 11.56 -1.93 25.24
N GLN A 506 12.14 -0.85 24.76
CA GLN A 506 13.09 -0.87 23.65
C GLN A 506 14.25 0.06 23.95
N TRP A 507 15.47 -0.45 23.73
CA TRP A 507 16.72 0.29 23.82
C TRP A 507 17.42 0.33 22.48
N GLU A 508 17.80 1.56 22.09
CA GLU A 508 18.56 1.83 20.88
C GLU A 508 19.89 2.51 21.25
N ASN A 509 20.97 2.08 20.61
CA ASN A 509 22.28 2.68 20.82
C ASN A 509 23.06 2.76 19.52
N GLU A 510 23.94 3.75 19.44
CA GLU A 510 24.89 3.94 18.37
C GLU A 510 26.31 3.96 18.91
N THR A 511 27.17 3.06 18.44
CA THR A 511 28.56 2.91 18.88
C THR A 511 29.52 3.02 17.69
N TYR A 512 30.63 3.71 17.90
CA TYR A 512 31.67 3.87 16.91
C TYR A 512 32.89 3.02 17.32
N THR A 513 33.36 2.20 16.41
CA THR A 513 34.61 1.47 16.55
C THR A 513 35.62 2.03 15.54
N LYS A 514 36.90 1.62 15.65
CA LYS A 514 37.91 1.98 14.66
C LYS A 514 37.60 1.49 13.24
N LYS A 515 36.79 0.42 13.10
CA LYS A 515 36.52 -0.25 11.82
C LYS A 515 35.08 -0.01 11.30
N SER A 516 34.14 0.34 12.17
CA SER A 516 32.73 0.41 11.80
C SER A 516 31.91 1.26 12.75
N LYS A 517 30.80 1.78 12.23
CA LYS A 517 29.70 2.34 12.98
C LYS A 517 28.65 1.24 13.20
N ILE A 518 28.21 1.03 14.42
CA ILE A 518 27.33 -0.07 14.80
C ILE A 518 26.11 0.51 15.51
N PHE A 519 24.95 0.06 15.09
CA PHE A 519 23.67 0.40 15.69
C PHE A 519 23.04 -0.84 16.31
N TYR A 520 22.49 -0.71 17.49
CA TYR A 520 21.77 -1.78 18.19
C TYR A 520 20.35 -1.36 18.48
N ASN A 521 19.42 -2.28 18.33
CA ASN A 521 18.04 -2.17 18.80
C ASN A 521 17.69 -3.47 19.53
N ILE A 522 17.42 -3.37 20.81
CA ILE A 522 17.03 -4.50 21.65
C ILE A 522 15.68 -4.14 22.28
N GLY A 523 14.72 -5.03 22.15
CA GLY A 523 13.40 -4.79 22.68
C GLY A 523 12.76 -6.05 23.25
N LEU A 524 11.93 -5.86 24.24
CA LEU A 524 11.07 -6.89 24.81
C LEU A 524 9.62 -6.39 24.80
N ARG A 525 8.73 -7.25 24.36
CA ARG A 525 7.31 -6.99 24.37
C ARG A 525 6.59 -8.05 25.20
N TYR A 526 5.63 -7.59 26.00
CA TYR A 526 4.72 -8.44 26.77
C TYR A 526 3.30 -8.17 26.30
N HIS A 527 2.51 -9.23 26.10
CA HIS A 527 1.11 -9.15 25.77
C HIS A 527 0.33 -10.13 26.62
N ALA A 528 -0.62 -9.62 27.38
CA ALA A 528 -1.60 -10.41 28.13
C ALA A 528 -3.00 -10.16 27.57
N TRP A 529 -3.79 -11.21 27.45
CA TRP A 529 -5.17 -11.13 26.99
C TRP A 529 -6.08 -12.10 27.71
N ARG A 530 -7.35 -11.77 27.77
CA ARG A 530 -8.41 -12.70 28.16
C ARG A 530 -9.63 -12.54 27.27
N ILE A 531 -10.34 -13.64 27.05
CA ILE A 531 -11.54 -13.69 26.22
C ILE A 531 -12.72 -14.04 27.14
N ASN A 532 -13.75 -13.18 27.14
CA ASN A 532 -14.88 -13.28 28.06
C ASN A 532 -14.42 -13.41 29.54
N ASN A 533 -14.81 -14.47 30.22
CA ASN A 533 -14.46 -14.70 31.62
C ASN A 533 -13.36 -15.76 31.80
N THR A 534 -12.57 -16.06 30.76
CA THR A 534 -11.42 -16.96 30.86
C THR A 534 -10.28 -16.32 31.67
N ASP A 535 -9.30 -17.11 32.07
CA ASP A 535 -8.08 -16.61 32.70
C ASP A 535 -7.24 -15.79 31.71
N PHE A 536 -6.37 -14.92 32.24
CA PHE A 536 -5.40 -14.20 31.44
C PHE A 536 -4.33 -15.15 30.90
N LYS A 537 -4.16 -15.16 29.59
CA LYS A 537 -3.02 -15.75 28.89
C LYS A 537 -1.99 -14.65 28.59
N SER A 538 -0.70 -14.99 28.53
CA SER A 538 0.34 -14.01 28.21
C SER A 538 1.51 -14.60 27.46
N VAL A 539 2.20 -13.74 26.69
CA VAL A 539 3.38 -14.08 25.90
C VAL A 539 4.45 -12.99 25.99
N PHE A 540 5.72 -13.40 25.80
CA PHE A 540 6.88 -12.53 25.73
C PHE A 540 7.52 -12.62 24.35
N SER A 541 7.84 -11.48 23.75
CA SER A 541 8.35 -11.35 22.38
C SER A 541 9.66 -10.55 22.39
N PRO A 542 10.81 -11.18 22.68
CA PRO A 542 12.13 -10.53 22.56
C PRO A 542 12.50 -10.29 21.10
N ARG A 543 13.12 -9.14 20.80
CA ARG A 543 13.56 -8.75 19.46
C ARG A 543 14.92 -8.08 19.53
N PHE A 544 15.75 -8.39 18.56
CA PHE A 544 17.11 -7.89 18.43
C PHE A 544 17.41 -7.50 17.00
N GLN A 545 18.05 -6.36 16.81
CA GLN A 545 18.55 -5.91 15.51
C GLN A 545 19.92 -5.29 15.69
N ILE A 546 20.80 -5.53 14.73
CA ILE A 546 22.10 -4.89 14.63
C ILE A 546 22.36 -4.46 13.20
N SER A 547 22.87 -3.25 13.02
CA SER A 547 23.30 -2.73 11.71
C SER A 547 24.74 -2.28 11.80
N ILE A 548 25.56 -2.69 10.84
CA ILE A 548 27.00 -2.45 10.78
C ILE A 548 27.30 -1.70 9.48
N ILE A 549 27.93 -0.53 9.61
CA ILE A 549 28.42 0.28 8.50
C ILE A 549 29.96 0.27 8.61
N PRO A 550 30.68 -0.41 7.70
CA PRO A 550 32.16 -0.40 7.71
C PRO A 550 32.71 0.99 7.37
N ASN A 551 33.71 1.49 8.11
CA ASN A 551 34.35 2.77 7.83
C ASN A 551 35.09 2.80 6.48
N GLN A 552 35.58 1.64 6.04
CA GLN A 552 36.26 1.49 4.74
C GLN A 552 35.30 1.51 3.54
N ASN A 553 34.05 1.16 3.76
CA ASN A 553 33.00 1.17 2.73
C ASN A 553 31.69 1.67 3.35
N PRO A 554 31.53 2.98 3.53
CA PRO A 554 30.36 3.58 4.19
C PRO A 554 29.07 3.43 3.38
N ASP A 555 29.18 3.06 2.11
CA ASP A 555 28.03 2.82 1.21
C ASP A 555 27.40 1.44 1.41
N MET A 556 28.04 0.57 2.20
CA MET A 556 27.51 -0.75 2.54
C MET A 556 26.94 -0.76 3.95
N ILE A 557 25.77 -1.36 4.10
CA ILE A 557 25.13 -1.59 5.39
C ILE A 557 24.76 -3.06 5.49
N TYR A 558 25.30 -3.72 6.52
CA TYR A 558 24.95 -5.09 6.86
C TYR A 558 24.01 -5.09 8.05
N ARG A 559 22.93 -5.88 7.98
CA ARG A 559 21.97 -5.99 9.07
C ARG A 559 21.69 -7.44 9.41
N PHE A 560 21.58 -7.70 10.70
CA PHE A 560 21.07 -8.95 11.23
C PHE A 560 19.91 -8.65 12.17
N LYS A 561 18.80 -9.41 12.02
CA LYS A 561 17.63 -9.27 12.84
C LYS A 561 17.19 -10.65 13.32
N TYR A 562 16.88 -10.71 14.58
CA TYR A 562 16.31 -11.87 15.25
C TYR A 562 15.13 -11.43 16.09
N GLY A 563 14.05 -12.21 16.11
CA GLY A 563 12.92 -11.90 16.99
C GLY A 563 11.92 -13.03 17.09
N ILE A 564 11.28 -13.08 18.25
CA ILE A 564 10.11 -13.91 18.50
C ILE A 564 8.89 -13.01 18.39
N TYR A 565 7.93 -13.41 17.61
CA TYR A 565 6.68 -12.71 17.33
C TYR A 565 5.52 -13.60 17.70
N HIS A 566 4.61 -13.08 18.51
CA HIS A 566 3.38 -13.77 18.84
C HIS A 566 2.19 -12.99 18.26
N GLN A 567 1.20 -13.72 17.79
CA GLN A 567 -0.11 -13.19 17.42
C GLN A 567 -1.16 -13.83 18.32
N PRO A 568 -1.57 -13.15 19.43
CA PRO A 568 -2.73 -13.58 20.20
C PRO A 568 -3.97 -13.60 19.31
N PRO A 569 -4.88 -14.56 19.52
CA PRO A 569 -6.00 -14.76 18.62
C PRO A 569 -6.88 -13.52 18.54
N PHE A 570 -7.29 -13.18 17.32
CA PHE A 570 -8.36 -12.24 17.06
C PHE A 570 -9.66 -12.98 16.79
N TYR A 571 -10.77 -12.26 16.73
CA TYR A 571 -12.10 -12.85 16.74
C TYR A 571 -12.32 -13.97 15.71
N LYS A 572 -11.90 -13.81 14.43
CA LYS A 572 -12.06 -14.83 13.39
C LYS A 572 -11.32 -16.13 13.69
N GLU A 573 -10.14 -16.04 14.30
CA GLU A 573 -9.31 -17.20 14.66
C GLU A 573 -9.93 -18.07 15.75
N LEU A 574 -10.90 -17.52 16.51
CA LEU A 574 -11.61 -18.24 17.56
C LEU A 574 -12.75 -19.12 17.02
N ARG A 575 -13.22 -18.88 15.80
CA ARG A 575 -14.38 -19.55 15.23
C ARG A 575 -13.96 -20.74 14.37
N GLY A 576 -14.42 -21.92 14.76
CA GLY A 576 -14.22 -23.16 14.00
C GLY A 576 -15.14 -23.30 12.79
N TYR A 577 -14.93 -24.35 12.02
CA TYR A 577 -15.75 -24.68 10.83
C TYR A 577 -17.22 -24.94 11.16
N ASP A 578 -17.51 -25.38 12.38
CA ASP A 578 -18.86 -25.60 12.92
C ASP A 578 -19.56 -24.31 13.37
N GLY A 579 -18.86 -23.15 13.26
CA GLY A 579 -19.35 -21.86 13.71
C GLY A 579 -19.26 -21.61 15.21
N LEU A 580 -18.77 -22.58 16.01
CA LEU A 580 -18.61 -22.42 17.45
C LEU A 580 -17.29 -21.69 17.77
N LEU A 581 -17.27 -20.98 18.90
CA LEU A 581 -16.08 -20.31 19.39
C LEU A 581 -15.26 -21.24 20.28
N ASN A 582 -14.01 -21.48 19.90
CA ASN A 582 -13.01 -22.11 20.78
C ASN A 582 -12.24 -21.01 21.54
N LEU A 583 -12.56 -20.83 22.82
CA LEU A 583 -11.89 -19.83 23.67
C LEU A 583 -10.48 -20.27 24.12
N ASN A 584 -10.10 -21.51 23.84
CA ASN A 584 -8.81 -22.10 24.22
C ASN A 584 -7.72 -21.87 23.16
N VAL A 585 -8.05 -21.29 22.01
CA VAL A 585 -7.05 -20.95 20.99
C VAL A 585 -5.90 -20.17 21.63
N GLU A 586 -4.67 -20.58 21.31
CA GLU A 586 -3.44 -19.99 21.81
C GLU A 586 -2.90 -18.94 20.85
N ALA A 587 -1.92 -18.18 21.31
CA ALA A 587 -1.18 -17.28 20.43
C ALA A 587 -0.33 -18.09 19.44
N GLN A 588 -0.45 -17.78 18.16
CA GLN A 588 0.48 -18.26 17.16
C GLN A 588 1.84 -17.62 17.38
N LYS A 589 2.92 -18.33 17.08
CA LYS A 589 4.31 -17.88 17.29
C LYS A 589 5.11 -17.98 16.01
N SER A 590 5.92 -16.98 15.72
CA SER A 590 6.88 -16.97 14.60
C SER A 590 8.25 -16.51 15.07
N ILE A 591 9.29 -17.27 14.74
CA ILE A 591 10.68 -16.94 15.04
C ILE A 591 11.34 -16.51 13.74
N HIS A 592 11.85 -15.27 13.69
CA HIS A 592 12.44 -14.69 12.50
C HIS A 592 13.97 -14.60 12.61
N TYR A 593 14.64 -14.98 11.52
CA TYR A 593 16.03 -14.72 11.25
C TYR A 593 16.12 -14.00 9.91
N VAL A 594 16.70 -12.79 9.89
CA VAL A 594 16.85 -12.00 8.67
C VAL A 594 18.27 -11.46 8.60
N VAL A 595 18.93 -11.70 7.49
CA VAL A 595 20.22 -11.10 7.15
C VAL A 595 20.02 -10.25 5.90
N SER A 596 20.45 -9.01 5.94
CA SER A 596 20.35 -8.11 4.79
C SER A 596 21.63 -7.33 4.54
N ASN A 597 21.85 -7.04 3.25
CA ASN A 597 22.87 -6.12 2.78
C ASN A 597 22.19 -5.01 1.98
N GLU A 598 22.62 -3.79 2.20
CA GLU A 598 22.27 -2.63 1.40
C GLU A 598 23.56 -2.01 0.87
N TYR A 599 23.60 -1.74 -0.43
CA TYR A 599 24.72 -1.12 -1.11
C TYR A 599 24.25 0.05 -1.95
N ASN A 600 24.72 1.25 -1.60
CA ASN A 600 24.48 2.47 -2.35
C ASN A 600 25.65 2.67 -3.32
N PHE A 601 25.37 2.96 -4.58
CA PHE A 601 26.39 3.12 -5.60
C PHE A 601 25.90 4.05 -6.71
N ASP A 602 26.83 4.66 -7.41
CA ASP A 602 26.54 5.47 -8.58
C ASP A 602 26.71 4.62 -9.86
N MET A 603 25.70 4.69 -10.73
CA MET A 603 25.73 4.13 -12.07
C MET A 603 25.25 5.20 -13.05
N TRP A 604 26.00 5.44 -14.13
CA TRP A 604 25.73 6.55 -15.09
C TRP A 604 25.69 7.93 -14.43
N ASN A 605 26.49 8.17 -13.40
CA ASN A 605 26.50 9.38 -12.57
C ASN A 605 25.11 9.64 -11.91
N ARG A 606 24.41 8.60 -11.51
CA ARG A 606 23.11 8.66 -10.85
C ARG A 606 23.08 7.72 -9.67
N PRO A 607 22.31 8.03 -8.63
CA PRO A 607 22.25 7.21 -7.43
C PRO A 607 21.43 5.92 -7.63
N PHE A 608 22.00 4.81 -7.21
CA PHE A 608 21.37 3.52 -7.18
C PHE A 608 21.53 2.86 -5.81
N LYS A 609 20.62 2.00 -5.49
CA LYS A 609 20.62 1.21 -4.26
C LYS A 609 20.30 -0.25 -4.58
N LEU A 610 21.16 -1.15 -4.13
CA LEU A 610 20.93 -2.58 -4.12
C LEU A 610 20.55 -3.02 -2.71
N THR A 611 19.44 -3.71 -2.57
CA THR A 611 19.03 -4.35 -1.32
C THR A 611 18.90 -5.86 -1.54
N SER A 612 19.53 -6.65 -0.69
CA SER A 612 19.47 -8.12 -0.70
C SER A 612 19.13 -8.60 0.71
N GLU A 613 18.14 -9.47 0.83
CA GLU A 613 17.74 -10.04 2.12
C GLU A 613 17.54 -11.55 1.99
N ILE A 614 18.08 -12.30 2.94
CA ILE A 614 17.83 -13.73 3.15
C ILE A 614 17.06 -13.85 4.45
N TYR A 615 16.02 -14.65 4.46
CA TYR A 615 15.19 -14.81 5.65
C TYR A 615 14.78 -16.27 5.88
N TYR A 616 14.59 -16.60 7.16
CA TYR A 616 14.00 -17.84 7.63
C TYR A 616 13.00 -17.52 8.75
N LYS A 617 11.80 -18.09 8.66
CA LYS A 617 10.77 -18.03 9.68
C LYS A 617 10.38 -19.45 10.08
N TYR A 618 10.30 -19.72 11.37
CA TYR A 618 9.73 -20.95 11.92
C TYR A 618 8.47 -20.59 12.71
N LEU A 619 7.36 -21.27 12.44
CA LEU A 619 6.06 -20.98 13.02
C LEU A 619 5.59 -22.16 13.87
N GLU A 620 5.15 -21.87 15.08
CA GLU A 620 4.60 -22.80 16.05
C GLU A 620 3.17 -22.40 16.41
N ASN A 621 2.37 -23.37 16.84
CA ASN A 621 0.98 -23.15 17.24
C ASN A 621 0.17 -22.46 16.12
N VAL A 622 0.43 -22.83 14.88
CA VAL A 622 -0.28 -22.25 13.74
C VAL A 622 -1.74 -22.71 13.77
N ASN A 623 -2.65 -21.79 13.57
CA ASN A 623 -4.08 -22.02 13.38
C ASN A 623 -4.34 -22.14 11.86
N PRO A 624 -4.47 -23.36 11.30
CA PRO A 624 -4.69 -23.56 9.88
C PRO A 624 -5.99 -22.90 9.41
N TYR A 625 -6.03 -22.53 8.14
CA TYR A 625 -7.22 -22.01 7.51
C TYR A 625 -7.39 -22.56 6.10
N THR A 626 -8.63 -22.61 5.66
CA THR A 626 -9.00 -22.92 4.27
C THR A 626 -9.43 -21.67 3.54
N LEU A 627 -9.27 -21.68 2.22
CA LEU A 627 -9.81 -20.68 1.31
C LEU A 627 -10.99 -21.29 0.56
N GLU A 628 -12.19 -20.98 1.04
CA GLU A 628 -13.43 -21.38 0.36
C GLU A 628 -13.83 -20.25 -0.59
N ASN A 629 -13.57 -20.45 -1.86
CA ASN A 629 -13.72 -19.41 -2.86
C ASN A 629 -12.82 -18.18 -2.52
N VAL A 630 -13.39 -17.15 -1.92
CA VAL A 630 -12.69 -15.95 -1.45
C VAL A 630 -12.77 -15.80 0.07
N ARG A 631 -13.34 -16.75 0.79
CA ARG A 631 -13.53 -16.70 2.24
C ARG A 631 -12.44 -17.47 2.98
N ILE A 632 -11.82 -16.85 3.98
CA ILE A 632 -10.94 -17.53 4.93
C ILE A 632 -11.76 -18.10 6.08
N ARG A 633 -11.61 -19.41 6.32
CA ARG A 633 -12.15 -20.09 7.49
C ARG A 633 -11.02 -20.71 8.29
N TYR A 634 -10.89 -20.33 9.54
CA TYR A 634 -9.91 -20.88 10.46
C TYR A 634 -10.41 -22.17 11.08
N SER A 635 -9.49 -23.08 11.38
CA SER A 635 -9.83 -24.32 12.11
C SER A 635 -10.14 -24.08 13.58
N ALA A 636 -9.82 -22.89 14.09
CA ALA A 636 -9.85 -22.52 15.50
C ALA A 636 -9.06 -23.50 16.39
N ASN A 637 -7.97 -24.04 15.88
CA ASN A 637 -7.16 -25.05 16.54
C ASN A 637 -5.68 -24.83 16.22
N ASN A 638 -4.82 -24.84 17.23
CA ASN A 638 -3.38 -24.61 17.06
C ASN A 638 -2.65 -25.94 16.78
N ASN A 639 -3.03 -26.67 15.73
CA ASN A 639 -2.60 -28.02 15.43
C ASN A 639 -1.59 -28.12 14.29
N ALA A 640 -0.95 -27.01 13.91
CA ALA A 640 0.06 -27.03 12.87
C ALA A 640 1.37 -26.32 13.27
N ASN A 641 2.45 -26.74 12.62
CA ASN A 641 3.71 -26.02 12.56
C ASN A 641 4.02 -25.69 11.11
N ALA A 642 4.72 -24.59 10.86
CA ALA A 642 5.04 -24.15 9.52
C ALA A 642 6.43 -23.54 9.43
N TYR A 643 6.93 -23.36 8.22
CA TYR A 643 8.13 -22.58 7.97
C TYR A 643 7.99 -21.74 6.70
N ALA A 644 8.79 -20.68 6.63
CA ALA A 644 8.96 -19.90 5.42
C ALA A 644 10.42 -19.47 5.29
N TYR A 645 11.01 -19.63 4.11
CA TYR A 645 12.34 -19.10 3.82
C TYR A 645 12.40 -18.55 2.42
N GLY A 646 13.34 -17.66 2.21
CA GLY A 646 13.49 -17.06 0.90
C GLY A 646 14.61 -16.06 0.78
N LEU A 647 14.69 -15.51 -0.43
CA LEU A 647 15.62 -14.49 -0.85
C LEU A 647 14.85 -13.36 -1.53
N ASP A 648 15.09 -12.15 -1.08
CA ASP A 648 14.56 -10.93 -1.68
C ASP A 648 15.71 -10.09 -2.22
N PHE A 649 15.54 -9.56 -3.43
CA PHE A 649 16.50 -8.73 -4.12
C PHE A 649 15.80 -7.55 -4.77
N ARG A 650 16.35 -6.34 -4.63
CA ARG A 650 15.82 -5.14 -5.27
C ARG A 650 16.95 -4.20 -5.65
N ILE A 651 16.90 -3.73 -6.90
CA ILE A 651 17.67 -2.57 -7.38
C ILE A 651 16.69 -1.45 -7.60
N ASN A 652 16.89 -0.33 -6.94
CA ASN A 652 16.17 0.92 -7.21
C ASN A 652 17.14 2.06 -7.44
N GLY A 653 16.72 3.04 -8.23
CA GLY A 653 17.53 4.21 -8.53
C GLY A 653 16.98 5.01 -9.70
N GLU A 654 17.76 5.99 -10.14
CA GLU A 654 17.43 6.85 -11.25
C GLU A 654 17.86 6.24 -12.58
N PHE A 655 17.11 5.27 -13.10
CA PHE A 655 17.32 4.75 -14.47
C PHE A 655 17.12 5.86 -15.51
N VAL A 656 16.20 6.77 -15.23
CA VAL A 656 16.02 8.04 -15.95
C VAL A 656 16.22 9.16 -14.94
N LYS A 657 16.88 10.21 -15.32
CA LYS A 657 17.20 11.36 -14.44
C LYS A 657 15.95 11.89 -13.76
N ASP A 658 16.02 12.17 -12.47
CA ASP A 658 14.93 12.71 -11.63
C ASP A 658 13.67 11.79 -11.53
N THR A 659 13.76 10.52 -11.93
CA THR A 659 12.68 9.52 -11.78
C THR A 659 13.19 8.28 -11.07
N GLU A 660 12.43 7.80 -10.09
CA GLU A 660 12.77 6.57 -9.39
C GLU A 660 12.10 5.37 -10.05
N SER A 661 12.90 4.36 -10.35
CA SER A 661 12.45 3.10 -10.92
C SER A 661 13.10 1.94 -10.17
N TRP A 662 12.49 0.75 -10.20
CA TRP A 662 13.10 -0.42 -9.58
C TRP A 662 12.75 -1.72 -10.30
N PHE A 663 13.65 -2.65 -10.11
CA PHE A 663 13.47 -4.06 -10.41
C PHE A 663 13.52 -4.85 -9.10
N SER A 664 12.61 -5.76 -8.90
CA SER A 664 12.56 -6.64 -7.74
C SER A 664 12.45 -8.10 -8.13
N PHE A 665 13.11 -8.95 -7.36
CA PHE A 665 13.04 -10.40 -7.46
C PHE A 665 12.86 -10.98 -6.08
N GLY A 666 11.97 -11.95 -5.92
CA GLY A 666 11.75 -12.68 -4.69
C GLY A 666 11.63 -14.19 -4.94
N TYR A 667 12.23 -14.97 -4.07
CA TYR A 667 12.00 -16.40 -3.96
C TYR A 667 11.47 -16.71 -2.57
N LEU A 668 10.37 -17.46 -2.50
CA LEU A 668 9.73 -17.89 -1.26
C LEU A 668 9.40 -19.38 -1.33
N LYS A 669 9.67 -20.11 -0.26
CA LYS A 669 9.06 -21.40 0.01
C LYS A 669 8.41 -21.37 1.39
N THR A 670 7.12 -21.71 1.48
CA THR A 670 6.40 -21.83 2.75
C THR A 670 5.50 -23.07 2.76
N GLU A 671 5.64 -23.85 3.79
CA GLU A 671 4.89 -25.11 3.96
C GLU A 671 4.40 -25.23 5.41
N GLU A 672 3.32 -25.97 5.63
CA GLU A 672 2.77 -26.26 6.93
C GLU A 672 2.50 -27.74 7.11
N ASN A 673 2.63 -28.19 8.36
CA ASN A 673 2.40 -29.57 8.75
C ASN A 673 1.24 -29.61 9.75
N ILE A 674 0.07 -30.03 9.27
CA ILE A 674 -1.17 -30.09 10.04
C ILE A 674 -1.29 -31.48 10.65
N ASN A 675 -1.51 -31.57 11.96
CA ASN A 675 -1.66 -32.85 12.71
C ASN A 675 -0.48 -33.81 12.49
N ASN A 676 0.72 -33.32 12.21
CA ASN A 676 1.93 -34.14 11.95
C ASN A 676 1.80 -35.11 10.76
N ARG A 677 0.98 -34.78 9.75
CA ARG A 677 0.78 -35.59 8.55
C ARG A 677 1.83 -35.40 7.46
N GLY A 678 2.79 -34.50 7.66
CA GLY A 678 3.80 -34.08 6.69
C GLY A 678 3.58 -32.64 6.20
N TYR A 679 4.55 -32.10 5.45
CA TYR A 679 4.50 -30.73 4.99
C TYR A 679 3.78 -30.61 3.63
N ILE A 680 2.83 -29.67 3.56
CA ILE A 680 2.16 -29.23 2.32
C ILE A 680 2.34 -27.75 2.12
N PRO A 681 2.26 -27.23 0.88
CA PRO A 681 2.34 -25.79 0.61
C PRO A 681 1.23 -25.02 1.37
N ARG A 682 1.61 -23.94 2.06
CA ARG A 682 0.62 -23.03 2.64
C ARG A 682 -0.15 -22.30 1.53
N PRO A 683 -1.39 -21.84 1.77
CA PRO A 683 -2.17 -21.08 0.77
C PRO A 683 -1.47 -19.84 0.20
N THR A 684 -0.45 -19.34 0.88
CA THR A 684 0.36 -18.17 0.49
C THR A 684 1.70 -18.55 -0.19
N ASP A 685 1.92 -19.83 -0.51
CA ASP A 685 3.18 -20.31 -1.11
C ASP A 685 3.31 -19.90 -2.58
N GLN A 686 3.89 -18.74 -2.82
CA GLN A 686 4.19 -18.22 -4.15
C GLN A 686 5.69 -18.17 -4.39
N ARG A 687 6.20 -19.12 -5.20
CA ARG A 687 7.64 -19.45 -5.29
C ARG A 687 8.50 -18.33 -5.86
N LEU A 688 8.17 -17.84 -7.03
CA LEU A 688 8.95 -16.81 -7.72
C LEU A 688 8.10 -15.59 -7.95
N LYS A 689 8.75 -14.45 -7.79
CA LYS A 689 8.15 -13.15 -8.02
C LYS A 689 9.14 -12.22 -8.71
N PHE A 690 8.66 -11.56 -9.77
CA PHE A 690 9.36 -10.48 -10.45
C PHE A 690 8.45 -9.26 -10.49
N GLY A 691 9.01 -8.12 -10.14
CA GLY A 691 8.33 -6.83 -10.22
C GLY A 691 9.23 -5.80 -10.87
N VAL A 692 8.68 -5.04 -11.81
CA VAL A 692 9.35 -3.89 -12.42
C VAL A 692 8.42 -2.70 -12.33
N LEU A 693 8.90 -1.62 -11.76
CA LEU A 693 8.30 -0.32 -11.91
C LEU A 693 9.31 0.58 -12.63
N PHE A 694 8.95 1.01 -13.82
CA PHE A 694 9.77 1.91 -14.62
C PHE A 694 9.01 3.19 -14.89
N GLN A 695 9.65 4.32 -14.64
CA GLN A 695 9.13 5.65 -14.91
C GLN A 695 10.08 6.39 -15.85
N ASP A 696 9.51 7.14 -16.78
CA ASP A 696 10.24 7.93 -17.78
C ASP A 696 9.49 9.21 -18.14
N TYR A 697 10.18 10.12 -18.80
CA TYR A 697 9.61 11.28 -19.46
C TYR A 697 10.29 11.48 -20.82
N ILE A 698 9.57 12.09 -21.76
CA ILE A 698 10.17 12.37 -23.06
C ILE A 698 11.11 13.57 -22.93
N PRO A 699 12.42 13.45 -23.18
CA PRO A 699 13.39 14.52 -22.92
C PRO A 699 13.08 15.85 -23.62
N LYS A 700 12.45 15.81 -24.80
CA LYS A 700 12.01 17.01 -25.54
C LYS A 700 10.70 17.60 -25.04
N ILE A 701 9.93 16.83 -24.26
CA ILE A 701 8.63 17.20 -23.68
C ILE A 701 8.60 16.67 -22.24
N PRO A 702 9.33 17.29 -21.29
CA PRO A 702 9.48 16.75 -19.94
C PRO A 702 8.15 16.67 -19.16
N ASN A 703 7.14 17.41 -19.59
CA ASN A 703 5.79 17.34 -19.04
C ASN A 703 5.01 16.07 -19.47
N LEU A 704 5.50 15.31 -20.45
CA LEU A 704 4.93 14.05 -20.87
C LEU A 704 5.65 12.92 -20.15
N LYS A 705 4.98 12.39 -19.12
CA LYS A 705 5.49 11.33 -18.25
C LYS A 705 4.83 10.00 -18.60
N MET A 706 5.58 8.93 -18.47
CA MET A 706 5.07 7.57 -18.66
C MET A 706 5.52 6.67 -17.51
N PHE A 707 4.73 5.62 -17.26
CA PHE A 707 5.14 4.55 -16.37
C PHE A 707 4.76 3.18 -16.97
N ILE A 708 5.54 2.18 -16.59
CA ILE A 708 5.29 0.78 -16.89
C ILE A 708 5.41 0.00 -15.58
N ASN A 709 4.41 -0.80 -15.28
CA ASN A 709 4.40 -1.71 -14.15
C ASN A 709 4.26 -3.15 -14.67
N LEU A 710 5.26 -3.99 -14.41
CA LEU A 710 5.25 -5.39 -14.80
C LEU A 710 5.30 -6.25 -13.55
N ILE A 711 4.42 -7.24 -13.49
CA ILE A 711 4.38 -8.22 -12.40
C ILE A 711 4.28 -9.62 -13.00
N TYR A 712 5.17 -10.51 -12.55
CA TYR A 712 5.11 -11.94 -12.78
C TYR A 712 5.24 -12.66 -11.46
N ASN A 713 4.30 -13.54 -11.16
CA ASN A 713 4.34 -14.40 -9.99
C ASN A 713 3.97 -15.82 -10.39
N THR A 714 4.66 -16.81 -9.84
CA THR A 714 4.24 -18.22 -10.02
C THR A 714 2.90 -18.46 -9.32
N GLY A 715 2.16 -19.44 -9.81
CA GLY A 715 0.84 -19.77 -9.30
C GLY A 715 0.82 -20.12 -7.81
N LEU A 716 -0.19 -19.61 -7.11
CA LEU A 716 -0.51 -19.99 -5.72
C LEU A 716 -1.06 -21.42 -5.68
N PRO A 717 -1.04 -22.13 -4.54
CA PRO A 717 -1.79 -23.34 -4.35
C PRO A 717 -3.27 -23.11 -4.70
N GLY A 718 -3.83 -23.99 -5.51
CA GLY A 718 -5.18 -23.84 -6.08
C GLY A 718 -6.30 -24.18 -5.08
N GLY A 719 -5.93 -24.61 -3.88
CA GLY A 719 -6.86 -25.14 -2.89
C GLY A 719 -7.44 -26.50 -3.27
N SER A 720 -8.19 -27.06 -2.37
CA SER A 720 -8.98 -28.29 -2.57
C SER A 720 -10.46 -27.96 -2.64
N PRO A 721 -11.30 -28.84 -3.21
CA PRO A 721 -12.73 -28.76 -2.97
C PRO A 721 -13.01 -28.73 -1.46
N SER A 722 -14.02 -27.98 -1.02
CA SER A 722 -14.34 -27.83 0.41
C SER A 722 -14.65 -29.14 1.13
N TYR A 723 -15.02 -30.19 0.39
CA TYR A 723 -15.31 -31.53 0.86
C TYR A 723 -14.14 -32.51 0.77
N ALA A 724 -12.94 -32.07 0.36
CA ALA A 724 -11.80 -32.94 0.12
C ALA A 724 -10.63 -32.62 1.02
N ASP A 725 -9.76 -33.59 1.26
CA ASP A 725 -8.56 -33.43 2.06
C ASP A 725 -7.54 -32.57 1.30
N ALA A 726 -7.07 -31.49 1.92
CA ALA A 726 -6.06 -30.59 1.34
C ALA A 726 -4.76 -31.31 0.96
N TYR A 727 -4.43 -32.45 1.60
CA TYR A 727 -3.23 -33.23 1.28
C TYR A 727 -3.31 -33.98 -0.06
N GLU A 728 -4.52 -34.17 -0.60
CA GLU A 728 -4.74 -34.83 -1.88
C GLU A 728 -4.74 -33.85 -3.06
N TYR A 729 -4.90 -32.56 -2.81
CA TYR A 729 -5.03 -31.52 -3.82
C TYR A 729 -3.87 -30.51 -3.75
N LEU A 730 -2.74 -30.85 -4.36
CA LEU A 730 -1.53 -30.04 -4.37
C LEU A 730 -1.37 -29.21 -5.66
N ASN A 731 -2.40 -29.07 -6.45
CA ASN A 731 -2.40 -28.33 -7.70
C ASN A 731 -2.17 -26.83 -7.45
N ARG A 732 -1.58 -26.16 -8.44
CA ARG A 732 -1.37 -24.72 -8.41
C ARG A 732 -2.23 -24.03 -9.45
N LEU A 733 -2.62 -22.79 -9.15
CA LEU A 733 -3.20 -21.89 -10.12
C LEU A 733 -2.18 -21.59 -11.22
N PRO A 734 -2.63 -21.18 -12.43
CA PRO A 734 -1.74 -20.63 -13.46
C PRO A 734 -0.93 -19.45 -12.93
N ASP A 735 0.24 -19.22 -13.56
CA ASP A 735 1.10 -18.10 -13.21
C ASP A 735 0.41 -16.76 -13.47
N TYR A 736 0.55 -15.85 -12.52
CA TYR A 736 0.03 -14.50 -12.61
C TYR A 736 0.97 -13.62 -13.44
N LYS A 737 0.44 -13.00 -14.49
CA LYS A 737 1.17 -12.13 -15.42
C LYS A 737 0.41 -10.85 -15.65
N ARG A 738 1.05 -9.70 -15.44
CA ARG A 738 0.38 -8.42 -15.62
C ARG A 738 1.33 -7.34 -16.10
N ALA A 739 0.86 -6.54 -17.06
CA ALA A 739 1.52 -5.33 -17.51
C ALA A 739 0.51 -4.18 -17.50
N ASP A 740 0.83 -3.11 -16.78
CA ASP A 740 0.09 -1.86 -16.79
C ASP A 740 0.99 -0.76 -17.36
N ILE A 741 0.43 0.10 -18.19
CA ILE A 741 1.11 1.26 -18.78
C ILE A 741 0.27 2.51 -18.59
N GLY A 742 0.91 3.63 -18.36
CA GLY A 742 0.24 4.92 -18.30
C GLY A 742 1.08 6.03 -18.90
N ILE A 743 0.40 6.98 -19.51
CA ILE A 743 0.99 8.21 -20.05
C ILE A 743 0.19 9.37 -19.47
N SER A 744 0.90 10.40 -18.98
CA SER A 744 0.28 11.61 -18.44
C SER A 744 0.98 12.86 -18.93
N TYR A 745 0.21 13.86 -19.29
CA TYR A 745 0.70 15.18 -19.67
C TYR A 745 0.36 16.21 -18.60
N GLU A 746 1.36 16.94 -18.15
CA GLU A 746 1.27 17.91 -17.07
C GLU A 746 1.31 19.34 -17.61
N LEU A 747 0.29 20.12 -17.32
CA LEU A 747 0.19 21.54 -17.62
C LEU A 747 0.45 22.33 -16.32
N SER A 748 1.50 23.13 -16.28
CA SER A 748 1.78 24.04 -15.15
C SER A 748 1.19 25.42 -15.41
N LYS A 749 1.01 26.23 -14.36
CA LYS A 749 0.52 27.60 -14.40
C LYS A 749 1.35 28.51 -15.36
N SER A 750 2.62 28.17 -15.60
CA SER A 750 3.48 28.86 -16.56
C SER A 750 3.11 28.58 -18.02
N SER A 751 2.26 27.61 -18.31
CA SER A 751 1.88 27.28 -19.68
C SER A 751 0.92 28.33 -20.25
N LYS A 752 1.19 28.76 -21.51
CA LYS A 752 0.32 29.70 -22.23
C LYS A 752 -1.14 29.21 -22.34
N PHE A 753 -1.35 27.90 -22.32
CA PHE A 753 -2.67 27.30 -22.42
C PHE A 753 -3.54 27.57 -21.18
N ILE A 754 -2.98 27.40 -19.98
CA ILE A 754 -3.69 27.70 -18.71
C ILE A 754 -3.97 29.20 -18.62
N ASN A 755 -3.02 30.06 -18.98
CA ASN A 755 -3.15 31.50 -18.87
C ASN A 755 -4.17 32.11 -19.85
N ASN A 756 -4.45 31.47 -20.98
CA ASN A 756 -5.41 31.93 -21.97
C ASN A 756 -6.87 31.57 -21.66
N LEU A 757 -7.11 30.64 -20.77
CA LEU A 757 -8.45 30.19 -20.40
C LEU A 757 -8.81 30.69 -18.99
N ASN A 758 -9.71 31.66 -18.89
CA ASN A 758 -10.08 32.30 -17.61
C ASN A 758 -10.50 31.29 -16.52
N LEU A 759 -11.12 30.16 -16.90
CA LEU A 759 -11.53 29.09 -15.99
C LEU A 759 -10.33 28.31 -15.41
N LEU A 760 -9.19 28.30 -16.09
CA LEU A 760 -8.02 27.50 -15.70
C LEU A 760 -6.95 28.29 -14.94
N LYS A 761 -7.07 29.60 -14.86
CA LYS A 761 -6.07 30.49 -14.21
C LYS A 761 -5.88 30.24 -12.72
N ASN A 762 -6.86 29.64 -12.06
CA ASN A 762 -6.82 29.37 -10.63
C ASN A 762 -6.08 28.07 -10.28
N PHE A 763 -5.74 27.26 -11.29
CA PHE A 763 -5.03 26.01 -11.08
C PHE A 763 -3.52 26.22 -11.17
N ASP A 764 -2.79 25.70 -10.19
CA ASP A 764 -1.33 25.68 -10.22
C ASP A 764 -0.83 24.61 -11.20
N LYS A 765 -1.59 23.50 -11.30
CA LYS A 765 -1.25 22.36 -12.13
C LYS A 765 -2.49 21.58 -12.58
N ILE A 766 -2.50 21.17 -13.83
CA ILE A 766 -3.51 20.26 -14.40
C ILE A 766 -2.76 19.09 -15.04
N SER A 767 -3.17 17.86 -14.73
CA SER A 767 -2.61 16.67 -15.36
C SER A 767 -3.71 15.86 -16.03
N ILE A 768 -3.46 15.45 -17.27
CA ILE A 768 -4.33 14.57 -18.06
C ILE A 768 -3.57 13.30 -18.35
N GLY A 769 -4.13 12.13 -18.02
CA GLY A 769 -3.47 10.86 -18.19
C GLY A 769 -4.38 9.80 -18.77
N LEU A 770 -3.79 8.91 -19.58
CA LEU A 770 -4.40 7.70 -20.09
C LEU A 770 -3.65 6.50 -19.54
N GLU A 771 -4.36 5.52 -19.00
CA GLU A 771 -3.80 4.29 -18.45
C GLU A 771 -4.45 3.08 -19.12
N ILE A 772 -3.66 2.05 -19.32
CA ILE A 772 -4.11 0.75 -19.81
C ILE A 772 -3.70 -0.28 -18.76
N PHE A 773 -4.66 -0.83 -18.07
CA PHE A 773 -4.46 -1.91 -17.11
C PHE A 773 -4.60 -3.26 -17.81
N ASN A 774 -3.75 -4.23 -17.43
CA ASN A 774 -3.66 -5.55 -18.05
C ASN A 774 -3.56 -5.44 -19.58
N MET A 775 -2.53 -4.74 -20.06
CA MET A 775 -2.35 -4.40 -21.48
C MET A 775 -2.46 -5.59 -22.42
N PHE A 776 -1.96 -6.74 -22.01
CA PHE A 776 -1.96 -7.97 -22.81
C PHE A 776 -3.22 -8.82 -22.66
N ASN A 777 -4.22 -8.33 -21.90
CA ASN A 777 -5.47 -9.06 -21.60
C ASN A 777 -5.24 -10.47 -21.05
N MET A 778 -4.24 -10.60 -20.15
CA MET A 778 -3.91 -11.89 -19.52
C MET A 778 -5.05 -12.33 -18.59
N GLN A 779 -5.47 -13.56 -18.75
CA GLN A 779 -6.49 -14.18 -17.89
C GLN A 779 -5.83 -14.68 -16.61
N ASN A 780 -5.77 -13.83 -15.59
CA ASN A 780 -5.22 -14.18 -14.28
C ASN A 780 -6.29 -14.86 -13.41
N SER A 781 -6.00 -16.05 -12.94
CA SER A 781 -6.88 -16.79 -12.05
C SER A 781 -6.59 -16.44 -10.59
N ILE A 782 -7.68 -16.28 -9.82
CA ILE A 782 -7.60 -15.96 -8.38
C ILE A 782 -8.02 -17.15 -7.55
N THR A 783 -9.06 -17.85 -7.99
CA THR A 783 -9.64 -19.02 -7.36
C THR A 783 -10.13 -19.99 -8.42
N ASN A 784 -10.39 -21.20 -7.99
CA ASN A 784 -11.02 -22.20 -8.82
C ASN A 784 -12.46 -22.44 -8.38
N THR A 785 -13.35 -22.71 -9.34
CA THR A 785 -14.63 -23.38 -9.08
C THR A 785 -14.41 -24.86 -9.33
N TRP A 786 -14.70 -25.66 -8.33
CA TRP A 786 -14.59 -27.12 -8.43
C TRP A 786 -15.92 -27.71 -8.87
N VAL A 787 -15.92 -28.50 -9.94
CA VAL A 787 -17.08 -29.18 -10.46
C VAL A 787 -16.73 -30.64 -10.65
N ARG A 788 -17.60 -31.52 -10.23
CA ARG A 788 -17.47 -32.97 -10.39
C ARG A 788 -18.45 -33.44 -11.48
N ASP A 789 -17.92 -34.16 -12.42
CA ASP A 789 -18.74 -34.92 -13.36
C ASP A 789 -19.20 -36.21 -12.70
N VAL A 790 -20.49 -36.35 -12.54
CA VAL A 790 -21.10 -37.52 -11.84
C VAL A 790 -20.93 -38.84 -12.60
N TYR A 791 -20.76 -38.78 -13.93
CA TYR A 791 -20.62 -39.99 -14.75
C TYR A 791 -19.18 -40.49 -14.78
N SER A 792 -18.25 -39.62 -15.14
CA SER A 792 -16.83 -39.96 -15.17
C SER A 792 -16.18 -39.95 -13.79
N LYS A 793 -16.87 -39.40 -12.75
CA LYS A 793 -16.35 -39.13 -11.40
C LYS A 793 -15.09 -38.26 -11.37
N ARG A 794 -14.78 -37.60 -12.47
CA ARG A 794 -13.65 -36.66 -12.58
C ARG A 794 -13.99 -35.33 -11.93
N GLN A 795 -13.01 -34.73 -11.28
CA GLN A 795 -13.12 -33.39 -10.70
C GLN A 795 -12.39 -32.40 -11.61
N TYR A 796 -13.07 -31.32 -11.95
CA TYR A 796 -12.54 -30.24 -12.78
C TYR A 796 -12.33 -28.98 -11.94
N SER A 797 -11.13 -28.43 -12.02
CA SER A 797 -10.76 -27.15 -11.43
C SER A 797 -10.91 -26.08 -12.51
N ILE A 798 -11.93 -25.24 -12.40
CA ILE A 798 -12.27 -24.23 -13.40
C ILE A 798 -11.83 -22.87 -12.86
N PRO A 799 -10.86 -22.21 -13.50
CA PRO A 799 -10.33 -20.94 -13.02
C PRO A 799 -11.35 -19.80 -13.12
N ASN A 800 -11.40 -18.96 -12.09
CA ASN A 800 -12.17 -17.72 -12.10
C ASN A 800 -11.26 -16.54 -12.43
N TYR A 801 -11.52 -15.86 -13.54
CA TYR A 801 -10.76 -14.70 -13.98
C TYR A 801 -11.43 -13.40 -13.55
N LEU A 802 -10.63 -12.38 -13.17
CA LEU A 802 -11.20 -11.14 -12.64
C LEU A 802 -11.08 -9.93 -13.54
N THR A 803 -9.89 -9.58 -13.98
CA THR A 803 -9.67 -8.27 -14.60
C THR A 803 -9.21 -8.39 -16.04
N PRO A 804 -10.09 -8.04 -17.00
CA PRO A 804 -9.71 -7.91 -18.40
C PRO A 804 -8.84 -6.65 -18.61
N ARG A 805 -8.46 -6.38 -19.84
CA ARG A 805 -7.83 -5.10 -20.22
C ARG A 805 -8.80 -3.95 -20.05
N ILE A 806 -8.36 -2.88 -19.37
CA ILE A 806 -9.18 -1.71 -19.03
C ILE A 806 -8.43 -0.44 -19.40
N PHE A 807 -9.16 0.48 -20.03
CA PHE A 807 -8.72 1.83 -20.29
C PHE A 807 -9.25 2.76 -19.21
N ASN A 808 -8.39 3.60 -18.66
CA ASN A 808 -8.73 4.57 -17.63
C ASN A 808 -8.22 5.97 -18.02
N LEU A 809 -9.08 6.95 -17.94
CA LEU A 809 -8.75 8.36 -18.17
C LEU A 809 -8.69 9.07 -16.82
N ASN A 810 -7.58 9.80 -16.57
CA ASN A 810 -7.36 10.54 -15.33
C ASN A 810 -7.29 12.03 -15.59
N LEU A 811 -7.89 12.80 -14.70
CA LEU A 811 -7.82 14.26 -14.65
C LEU A 811 -7.48 14.67 -13.23
N ASP A 812 -6.33 15.31 -13.04
CA ASP A 812 -5.87 15.79 -11.74
C ASP A 812 -5.77 17.32 -11.78
N PHE A 813 -6.27 17.99 -10.76
CA PHE A 813 -6.30 19.43 -10.59
C PHE A 813 -5.68 19.80 -9.24
N ASP A 814 -4.62 20.60 -9.25
CA ASP A 814 -4.00 21.20 -8.07
C ASP A 814 -4.26 22.72 -8.09
N PHE A 815 -4.76 23.29 -6.96
CA PHE A 815 -5.11 24.71 -6.83
C PHE A 815 -4.10 25.42 -5.93
#